data_1bd873f8c39514b76b5ef6df8fea504d
#
_entry.id   1bd873f8c39514b76b5ef6df8fea504d
#
_cell.length_a   1.000
_cell.length_b   1.000
_cell.length_c   1.000
_cell.angle_alpha   90.00
_cell.angle_beta   90.00
_cell.angle_gamma   90.00
#
_symmetry.space_group_name_H-M   'P 1'
#
loop_
_entity.id
_entity.type
_entity.pdbx_description
1 polymer ?
#
loop_
_entity_poly.entity_id
_entity_poly.type
_entity_poly.pdbx_seq_one_letter_code
_entity_poly.pdbx_strand_id
1 'polypeptide(L)'
;MQSHDTFPSTDIPHAPASQRPGRNEAEAALVEHYPRLVRLAHLILPPALGRHRRVLAAHALVQKSLSSAAPSRPADAAAGPTVPSQRGEPGPVLAWLRQHVVSAALRAAGRPRWSLGRTPFPTVLGLRLFPGAGGDDELVLESTLATVTPEVRAAFALRVLEGLTGQSSALLLAAAGVSAPEEVLRVAERIRSTVGRDAESLLHGAEFDPCTVQARPTDLLRRRHRTRLTALAAAVLLAASTTAVLALRPEPTERPAPSSPATALAAASARAADPGLLLRTPADRWSDTARVDLTQWPARGAGTGDTALLTRALTAWAQVTGDRSGDRTGVRLTVTPDTPASPPAAPARLLFAGPVDGSAVVLLHDGERIIRYAEPLSGRGEATVGEATVGDPAVGEPAVELARADDADVTTGAAVALSRTPRGVRFLLAPWIDESAVRDLRRPDVPAQRLAVSESGVTDPVPQAPNDCGRVPALQVRSSTRIVEDHSFLLTDLGELSPTHLTWTPAPGTGAPARQPREATSAAGLAAWARSACSLQELRGTGVRAVNRWEFAQQPLPERAGRATWTCTRAESWDGRGRVAVAWEGPDARSRPVPVPGPAPEDTAACSRFGQHLLAGTYWTAPSGARYYLAAGSRAVTAITARGPVSATVRGPVLAVRANTTGSVRLTGTVPGSGSGSGSGELRGWGEEETDPGGS
;
A
#
# COMPACT_ATOMS: atom_id res chain seq x y z
N MET A 1 20.95 23.52 -76.29
CA MET A 1 19.65 23.75 -75.61
C MET A 1 19.57 22.76 -74.46
N GLN A 2 20.01 23.15 -73.25
CA GLN A 2 19.92 22.37 -72.02
C GLN A 2 18.96 23.11 -71.11
N SER A 3 17.82 22.50 -70.85
CA SER A 3 16.83 23.03 -69.90
C SER A 3 17.25 22.64 -68.51
N HIS A 4 17.49 23.60 -67.66
CA HIS A 4 17.65 23.43 -66.21
C HIS A 4 16.28 23.34 -65.60
N ASP A 5 15.90 22.16 -65.03
CA ASP A 5 14.76 22.00 -64.15
C ASP A 5 15.18 22.42 -62.74
N THR A 6 14.60 23.50 -62.32
CA THR A 6 14.72 24.05 -60.95
C THR A 6 13.67 23.36 -60.07
N PHE A 7 14.11 22.50 -59.11
CA PHE A 7 13.25 21.97 -58.05
C PHE A 7 12.92 23.09 -57.06
N PRO A 8 11.65 23.22 -56.63
CA PRO A 8 11.31 24.19 -55.60
C PRO A 8 11.79 23.68 -54.22
N SER A 9 12.58 24.51 -53.54
CA SER A 9 12.92 24.35 -52.12
C SER A 9 11.64 24.33 -51.30
N THR A 10 11.36 23.19 -50.70
CA THR A 10 10.30 23.06 -49.71
C THR A 10 10.80 23.66 -48.39
N ASP A 11 10.38 24.89 -48.10
CA ASP A 11 10.55 25.52 -46.81
C ASP A 11 9.88 24.63 -45.73
N ILE A 12 10.71 24.00 -44.91
CA ILE A 12 10.27 23.34 -43.69
C ILE A 12 9.87 24.45 -42.71
N PRO A 13 8.60 24.53 -42.27
CA PRO A 13 8.22 25.56 -41.31
C PRO A 13 8.97 25.31 -40.01
N HIS A 14 9.87 26.22 -39.66
CA HIS A 14 10.46 26.30 -38.33
C HIS A 14 9.33 26.44 -37.33
N ALA A 15 9.21 25.45 -36.43
CA ALA A 15 8.32 25.54 -35.28
C ALA A 15 8.62 26.84 -34.51
N PRO A 16 7.61 27.67 -34.19
CA PRO A 16 7.82 28.91 -33.45
C PRO A 16 8.49 28.61 -32.12
N ALA A 17 9.58 29.30 -31.81
CA ALA A 17 10.26 29.24 -30.52
C ALA A 17 9.21 29.49 -29.46
N SER A 18 8.86 28.46 -28.68
CA SER A 18 7.81 28.49 -27.66
C SER A 18 8.14 29.59 -26.65
N GLN A 19 7.40 30.68 -26.70
CA GLN A 19 7.50 31.74 -25.70
C GLN A 19 7.24 31.11 -24.33
N ARG A 20 8.08 31.43 -23.33
CA ARG A 20 7.90 30.96 -21.96
C ARG A 20 6.56 31.50 -21.44
N PRO A 21 5.64 30.64 -20.94
CA PRO A 21 4.38 31.12 -20.41
C PRO A 21 4.58 31.98 -19.16
N GLY A 22 3.67 32.88 -18.92
CA GLY A 22 3.61 33.64 -17.67
C GLY A 22 3.39 32.70 -16.47
N ARG A 23 3.90 33.07 -15.30
CA ARG A 23 3.84 32.21 -14.11
C ARG A 23 2.41 31.83 -13.72
N ASN A 24 1.49 32.80 -13.73
CA ASN A 24 0.08 32.56 -13.37
C ASN A 24 -0.60 31.60 -14.35
N GLU A 25 -0.30 31.70 -15.65
CA GLU A 25 -0.81 30.82 -16.69
C GLU A 25 -0.24 29.39 -16.55
N ALA A 26 1.07 29.28 -16.25
CA ALA A 26 1.71 28.01 -15.98
C ALA A 26 1.19 27.36 -14.69
N GLU A 27 0.90 28.13 -13.63
CA GLU A 27 0.30 27.63 -12.39
C GLU A 27 -1.12 27.12 -12.61
N ALA A 28 -1.97 27.84 -13.34
CA ALA A 28 -3.33 27.41 -13.67
C ALA A 28 -3.33 26.09 -14.47
N ALA A 29 -2.51 26.02 -15.53
CA ALA A 29 -2.38 24.81 -16.34
C ALA A 29 -1.76 23.62 -15.55
N LEU A 30 -0.84 23.91 -14.62
CA LEU A 30 -0.26 22.88 -13.75
C LEU A 30 -1.33 22.29 -12.82
N VAL A 31 -2.17 23.13 -12.20
CA VAL A 31 -3.23 22.66 -11.29
C VAL A 31 -4.23 21.78 -12.05
N GLU A 32 -4.66 22.22 -13.23
CA GLU A 32 -5.62 21.50 -14.06
C GLU A 32 -5.08 20.11 -14.50
N HIS A 33 -3.80 20.04 -14.88
CA HIS A 33 -3.20 18.83 -15.44
C HIS A 33 -2.25 18.11 -14.49
N TYR A 34 -2.27 18.46 -13.20
CA TYR A 34 -1.33 17.97 -12.20
C TYR A 34 -1.22 16.43 -12.13
N PRO A 35 -2.33 15.67 -12.01
CA PRO A 35 -2.26 14.21 -11.94
C PRO A 35 -1.60 13.59 -13.17
N ARG A 36 -1.90 14.12 -14.35
CA ARG A 36 -1.34 13.65 -15.62
C ARG A 36 0.18 13.85 -15.70
N LEU A 37 0.67 15.04 -15.31
CA LEU A 37 2.08 15.35 -15.29
C LEU A 37 2.86 14.55 -14.24
N VAL A 38 2.25 14.26 -13.09
CA VAL A 38 2.86 13.42 -12.06
C VAL A 38 2.97 11.97 -12.53
N ARG A 39 1.93 11.41 -13.18
CA ARG A 39 1.99 10.07 -13.79
C ARG A 39 3.09 9.98 -14.84
N LEU A 40 3.21 11.00 -15.68
CA LEU A 40 4.28 11.08 -16.70
C LEU A 40 5.67 11.05 -16.06
N ALA A 41 5.92 11.88 -15.06
CA ALA A 41 7.19 11.89 -14.33
C ALA A 41 7.46 10.55 -13.62
N HIS A 42 6.43 9.97 -12.99
CA HIS A 42 6.52 8.68 -12.28
C HIS A 42 6.95 7.54 -13.21
N LEU A 43 6.38 7.45 -14.41
CA LEU A 43 6.74 6.43 -15.39
C LEU A 43 8.18 6.53 -15.88
N ILE A 44 8.71 7.75 -16.06
CA ILE A 44 10.07 7.99 -16.55
C ILE A 44 11.12 7.67 -15.50
N LEU A 45 10.83 7.96 -14.22
CA LEU A 45 11.76 7.71 -13.12
C LEU A 45 12.05 6.21 -12.93
N PRO A 46 13.27 5.85 -12.48
CA PRO A 46 13.66 4.45 -12.35
C PRO A 46 12.78 3.69 -11.34
N PRO A 47 12.20 2.54 -11.70
CA PRO A 47 11.49 1.67 -10.76
C PRO A 47 12.33 1.25 -9.55
N ALA A 48 13.64 1.11 -9.74
CA ALA A 48 14.60 0.78 -8.68
C ALA A 48 14.67 1.80 -7.51
N LEU A 49 14.02 2.94 -7.60
CA LEU A 49 13.85 3.86 -6.46
C LEU A 49 12.85 3.36 -5.43
N GLY A 50 12.03 2.39 -5.79
CA GLY A 50 10.84 1.99 -5.05
C GLY A 50 9.70 3.02 -5.20
N ARG A 51 8.45 2.54 -5.19
CA ARG A 51 7.24 3.33 -5.47
C ARG A 51 7.20 4.64 -4.66
N HIS A 52 7.39 4.55 -3.35
CA HIS A 52 7.30 5.68 -2.45
C HIS A 52 8.24 6.85 -2.81
N ARG A 53 9.54 6.54 -3.01
CA ARG A 53 10.53 7.56 -3.40
C ARG A 53 10.27 8.11 -4.78
N ARG A 54 9.84 7.24 -5.69
CA ARG A 54 9.54 7.59 -7.08
C ARG A 54 8.35 8.53 -7.19
N VAL A 55 7.27 8.27 -6.45
CA VAL A 55 6.11 9.17 -6.37
C VAL A 55 6.51 10.53 -5.82
N LEU A 56 7.23 10.58 -4.70
CA LEU A 56 7.68 11.86 -4.13
C LEU A 56 8.62 12.62 -5.07
N ALA A 57 9.51 11.92 -5.75
CA ALA A 57 10.38 12.54 -6.75
C ALA A 57 9.57 13.08 -7.94
N ALA A 58 8.54 12.36 -8.41
CA ALA A 58 7.65 12.81 -9.47
C ALA A 58 6.92 14.10 -9.10
N HIS A 59 6.31 14.16 -7.90
CA HIS A 59 5.68 15.37 -7.39
C HIS A 59 6.66 16.55 -7.29
N ALA A 60 7.86 16.33 -6.77
CA ALA A 60 8.88 17.37 -6.64
C ALA A 60 9.34 17.91 -8.02
N LEU A 61 9.48 17.02 -9.02
CA LEU A 61 9.85 17.43 -10.39
C LEU A 61 8.76 18.25 -11.06
N VAL A 62 7.50 17.86 -10.91
CA VAL A 62 6.36 18.59 -11.47
C VAL A 62 6.23 19.97 -10.83
N GLN A 63 6.32 20.07 -9.51
CA GLN A 63 6.28 21.36 -8.82
C GLN A 63 7.47 22.26 -9.21
N LYS A 64 8.66 21.68 -9.37
CA LYS A 64 9.85 22.43 -9.77
C LYS A 64 9.77 22.97 -11.20
N SER A 65 8.94 22.39 -12.08
CA SER A 65 8.78 22.89 -13.45
C SER A 65 8.28 24.34 -13.52
N LEU A 66 7.50 24.78 -12.52
CA LEU A 66 7.07 26.17 -12.39
C LEU A 66 8.22 27.19 -12.21
N SER A 67 9.33 26.78 -11.62
CA SER A 67 10.48 27.68 -11.43
C SER A 67 11.11 28.12 -12.75
N SER A 68 10.78 27.46 -13.86
CA SER A 68 11.25 27.78 -15.21
C SER A 68 10.32 28.73 -15.97
N ALA A 69 9.12 29.03 -15.44
CA ALA A 69 8.19 30.01 -16.03
C ALA A 69 8.71 31.44 -15.89
N ALA A 70 8.26 32.33 -16.78
CA ALA A 70 8.61 33.74 -16.71
C ALA A 70 7.98 34.39 -15.47
N PRO A 71 8.65 35.36 -14.81
CA PRO A 71 8.02 36.12 -13.72
C PRO A 71 6.80 36.87 -14.23
N SER A 72 5.71 36.89 -13.45
CA SER A 72 4.46 37.56 -13.79
C SER A 72 4.72 39.08 -13.90
N ARG A 73 4.28 39.70 -15.01
CA ARG A 73 4.29 41.16 -15.15
C ARG A 73 3.12 41.77 -14.38
N PRO A 74 3.26 42.96 -13.79
CA PRO A 74 2.16 43.61 -13.05
C PRO A 74 0.87 43.83 -13.87
N ALA A 75 0.97 43.88 -15.20
CA ALA A 75 -0.17 44.02 -16.12
C ALA A 75 -1.03 42.76 -16.26
N ASP A 76 -0.47 41.57 -15.97
CA ASP A 76 -1.17 40.30 -16.13
C ASP A 76 -2.17 40.01 -14.97
N ALA A 77 -2.10 40.80 -13.90
CA ALA A 77 -3.02 40.69 -12.76
C ALA A 77 -4.42 41.28 -13.04
N ALA A 78 -4.57 42.04 -14.13
CA ALA A 78 -5.83 42.69 -14.51
C ALA A 78 -6.62 41.95 -15.60
N ALA A 79 -6.05 40.92 -16.22
CA ALA A 79 -6.75 40.06 -17.18
C ALA A 79 -7.52 38.97 -16.41
N GLY A 80 -8.85 39.09 -16.40
CA GLY A 80 -9.75 38.07 -15.84
C GLY A 80 -9.54 36.71 -16.47
N PRO A 81 -10.08 35.60 -15.88
CA PRO A 81 -9.87 34.25 -16.33
C PRO A 81 -10.30 34.10 -17.79
N THR A 82 -9.35 33.79 -18.66
CA THR A 82 -9.59 33.46 -20.06
C THR A 82 -10.41 32.16 -20.11
N VAL A 83 -11.53 32.22 -20.83
CA VAL A 83 -12.44 31.08 -21.08
C VAL A 83 -11.64 29.91 -21.66
N PRO A 84 -11.82 28.66 -21.15
CA PRO A 84 -11.10 27.51 -21.65
C PRO A 84 -11.44 27.24 -23.11
N SER A 85 -10.42 27.08 -23.94
CA SER A 85 -10.51 26.71 -25.35
C SER A 85 -11.19 25.36 -25.50
N GLN A 86 -12.02 25.23 -26.52
CA GLN A 86 -12.80 24.04 -26.84
C GLN A 86 -11.92 22.78 -26.98
N ARG A 87 -12.49 21.62 -26.58
CA ARG A 87 -11.89 20.30 -26.57
C ARG A 87 -11.23 19.95 -27.92
N GLY A 88 -9.91 19.64 -27.90
CA GLY A 88 -9.28 19.01 -29.04
C GLY A 88 -7.76 19.06 -29.11
N GLU A 89 -7.10 20.16 -28.77
CA GLU A 89 -5.63 20.25 -28.80
C GLU A 89 -5.07 20.71 -27.45
N PRO A 90 -3.95 20.09 -26.99
CA PRO A 90 -3.29 20.52 -25.76
C PRO A 90 -2.78 21.95 -25.94
N GLY A 91 -3.22 22.87 -25.10
CA GLY A 91 -2.80 24.25 -25.16
C GLY A 91 -1.26 24.39 -25.08
N PRO A 92 -0.68 25.47 -25.63
CA PRO A 92 0.77 25.66 -25.73
C PRO A 92 1.47 25.61 -24.36
N VAL A 93 0.78 25.98 -23.30
CA VAL A 93 1.29 25.94 -21.92
C VAL A 93 1.43 24.50 -21.40
N LEU A 94 0.47 23.63 -21.69
CA LEU A 94 0.57 22.21 -21.32
C LEU A 94 1.71 21.53 -22.10
N ALA A 95 1.88 21.84 -23.38
CA ALA A 95 2.98 21.31 -24.17
C ALA A 95 4.34 21.74 -23.59
N TRP A 96 4.46 22.98 -23.14
CA TRP A 96 5.64 23.52 -22.47
C TRP A 96 5.90 22.81 -21.13
N LEU A 97 4.87 22.66 -20.27
CA LEU A 97 4.98 21.94 -18.99
C LEU A 97 5.42 20.49 -19.20
N ARG A 98 4.80 19.81 -20.15
CA ARG A 98 5.13 18.42 -20.51
C ARG A 98 6.60 18.27 -20.91
N GLN A 99 7.10 19.14 -21.78
CA GLN A 99 8.51 19.15 -22.18
C GLN A 99 9.45 19.34 -21.00
N HIS A 100 9.13 20.28 -20.09
CA HIS A 100 9.95 20.55 -18.91
C HIS A 100 9.95 19.37 -17.92
N VAL A 101 8.80 18.74 -17.70
CA VAL A 101 8.67 17.55 -16.84
C VAL A 101 9.45 16.37 -17.41
N VAL A 102 9.32 16.07 -18.70
CA VAL A 102 10.07 14.99 -19.38
C VAL A 102 11.58 15.23 -19.27
N SER A 103 12.04 16.45 -19.63
CA SER A 103 13.46 16.80 -19.54
C SER A 103 14.00 16.71 -18.11
N ALA A 104 13.22 17.14 -17.13
CA ALA A 104 13.61 17.06 -15.71
C ALA A 104 13.66 15.61 -15.20
N ALA A 105 12.69 14.79 -15.61
CA ALA A 105 12.62 13.38 -15.23
C ALA A 105 13.76 12.56 -15.86
N LEU A 106 14.10 12.80 -17.14
CA LEU A 106 15.25 12.16 -17.80
C LEU A 106 16.56 12.53 -17.12
N ARG A 107 16.79 13.82 -16.84
CA ARG A 107 17.99 14.26 -16.10
C ARG A 107 18.06 13.66 -14.70
N ALA A 108 16.92 13.52 -14.01
CA ALA A 108 16.86 12.91 -12.69
C ALA A 108 17.15 11.40 -12.75
N ALA A 109 16.64 10.71 -13.78
CA ALA A 109 16.86 9.28 -13.99
C ALA A 109 18.34 8.92 -14.29
N GLY A 110 19.08 9.83 -14.90
CA GLY A 110 20.52 9.68 -15.16
C GLY A 110 21.43 9.95 -13.95
N ARG A 111 20.90 10.44 -12.83
CA ARG A 111 21.71 10.73 -11.63
C ARG A 111 21.92 9.50 -10.74
N PRO A 112 23.03 9.43 -10.00
CA PRO A 112 23.25 8.35 -9.04
C PRO A 112 22.12 8.28 -8.01
N ARG A 113 21.70 7.07 -7.65
CA ARG A 113 20.53 6.80 -6.77
C ARG A 113 20.54 7.57 -5.44
N TRP A 114 21.70 7.83 -4.86
CA TRP A 114 21.84 8.55 -3.60
C TRP A 114 21.56 10.06 -3.69
N SER A 115 21.63 10.66 -4.87
CA SER A 115 21.31 12.09 -5.06
C SER A 115 19.79 12.38 -5.12
N LEU A 116 18.96 11.39 -5.46
CA LEU A 116 17.50 11.49 -5.50
C LEU A 116 16.83 11.21 -4.14
N GLY A 117 17.57 10.62 -3.19
CA GLY A 117 17.04 10.17 -1.90
C GLY A 117 16.88 11.23 -0.81
N ARG A 118 17.17 12.51 -1.08
CA ARG A 118 17.16 13.59 -0.09
C ARG A 118 16.05 14.62 -0.23
N THR A 119 15.02 14.35 -1.04
CA THR A 119 13.84 15.23 -1.05
C THR A 119 13.09 15.05 0.28
N PRO A 120 12.98 16.11 1.11
CA PRO A 120 12.16 16.03 2.31
C PRO A 120 10.71 15.77 1.90
N PHE A 121 10.03 14.89 2.65
CA PHE A 121 8.61 14.62 2.42
C PHE A 121 7.82 15.91 2.44
N PRO A 122 6.94 16.17 1.46
CA PRO A 122 6.06 17.31 1.52
C PRO A 122 5.16 17.17 2.74
N THR A 123 5.12 18.20 3.57
CA THR A 123 4.24 18.30 4.72
C THR A 123 3.19 19.35 4.44
N VAL A 124 1.92 18.98 4.53
CA VAL A 124 0.79 19.90 4.44
C VAL A 124 0.11 19.93 5.81
N LEU A 125 -0.01 21.10 6.40
CA LEU A 125 -0.63 21.29 7.73
C LEU A 125 -0.07 20.37 8.84
N GLY A 126 1.23 20.05 8.77
CA GLY A 126 1.87 19.15 9.74
C GLY A 126 1.65 17.66 9.50
N LEU A 127 0.98 17.28 8.43
CA LEU A 127 0.79 15.90 8.00
C LEU A 127 1.82 15.54 6.94
N ARG A 128 2.41 14.35 7.03
CA ARG A 128 3.22 13.78 5.96
C ARG A 128 2.31 13.10 4.94
N LEU A 129 2.61 13.36 3.67
CA LEU A 129 1.95 12.70 2.57
C LEU A 129 2.70 11.41 2.23
N PHE A 130 1.98 10.29 2.18
CA PHE A 130 2.48 8.99 1.75
C PHE A 130 1.71 8.56 0.50
N PRO A 131 2.39 8.03 -0.54
CA PRO A 131 1.70 7.45 -1.68
C PRO A 131 0.85 6.25 -1.24
N GLY A 132 -0.30 6.06 -1.87
CA GLY A 132 -1.07 4.84 -1.76
C GLY A 132 -0.31 3.62 -2.29
N ALA A 133 -0.73 2.42 -1.92
CA ALA A 133 -0.24 1.19 -2.53
C ALA A 133 -0.63 1.14 -4.02
N GLY A 134 0.23 0.60 -4.88
CA GLY A 134 -0.08 0.33 -6.29
C GLY A 134 -0.82 -1.01 -6.46
N GLY A 135 -1.44 -1.23 -7.63
CA GLY A 135 -2.11 -2.49 -8.00
C GLY A 135 -1.16 -3.54 -8.59
N ASP A 136 -1.69 -4.74 -8.82
CA ASP A 136 -0.94 -5.84 -9.45
C ASP A 136 -0.49 -5.50 -10.85
N ASP A 137 -1.36 -4.85 -11.61
CA ASP A 137 -1.10 -4.42 -12.98
C ASP A 137 0.00 -3.36 -13.04
N GLU A 138 0.08 -2.47 -12.04
CA GLU A 138 1.20 -1.53 -11.92
C GLU A 138 2.52 -2.27 -11.75
N LEU A 139 2.58 -3.29 -10.93
CA LEU A 139 3.81 -4.05 -10.67
C LEU A 139 4.27 -4.86 -11.90
N VAL A 140 3.34 -5.44 -12.65
CA VAL A 140 3.64 -6.11 -13.94
C VAL A 140 4.21 -5.11 -14.94
N LEU A 141 3.58 -3.95 -15.08
CA LEU A 141 4.08 -2.89 -15.96
C LEU A 141 5.43 -2.36 -15.48
N GLU A 142 5.61 -2.16 -14.18
CA GLU A 142 6.87 -1.69 -13.58
C GLU A 142 8.01 -2.69 -13.80
N SER A 143 7.75 -3.99 -13.67
CA SER A 143 8.75 -5.03 -13.94
C SER A 143 9.22 -4.97 -15.40
N THR A 144 8.30 -4.77 -16.33
CA THR A 144 8.60 -4.60 -17.75
C THR A 144 9.39 -3.31 -18.01
N LEU A 145 8.98 -2.19 -17.42
CA LEU A 145 9.63 -0.89 -17.56
C LEU A 145 10.97 -0.80 -16.82
N ALA A 146 11.22 -1.66 -15.81
CA ALA A 146 12.50 -1.72 -15.10
C ALA A 146 13.65 -2.21 -15.99
N THR A 147 13.34 -2.97 -17.04
CA THR A 147 14.33 -3.56 -17.95
C THR A 147 14.83 -2.59 -19.04
N VAL A 148 14.18 -1.44 -19.20
CA VAL A 148 14.47 -0.50 -20.29
C VAL A 148 15.02 0.84 -19.79
N THR A 149 15.66 1.57 -20.70
CA THR A 149 16.29 2.85 -20.38
C THR A 149 15.24 3.94 -20.07
N PRO A 150 15.63 5.02 -19.36
CA PRO A 150 14.73 6.14 -19.08
C PRO A 150 14.10 6.77 -20.33
N GLU A 151 14.86 6.82 -21.44
CA GLU A 151 14.41 7.36 -22.72
C GLU A 151 13.27 6.52 -23.30
N VAL A 152 13.40 5.18 -23.22
CA VAL A 152 12.36 4.25 -23.68
C VAL A 152 11.11 4.36 -22.80
N ARG A 153 11.27 4.51 -21.48
CA ARG A 153 10.12 4.78 -20.58
C ARG A 153 9.42 6.09 -20.91
N ALA A 154 10.19 7.14 -21.22
CA ALA A 154 9.63 8.42 -21.65
C ALA A 154 8.84 8.28 -22.96
N ALA A 155 9.41 7.58 -23.96
CA ALA A 155 8.72 7.31 -25.23
C ALA A 155 7.42 6.52 -25.01
N PHE A 156 7.45 5.47 -24.20
CA PHE A 156 6.27 4.69 -23.82
C PHE A 156 5.20 5.57 -23.16
N ALA A 157 5.57 6.37 -22.15
CA ALA A 157 4.65 7.25 -21.47
C ALA A 157 4.03 8.30 -22.40
N LEU A 158 4.80 8.88 -23.32
CA LEU A 158 4.29 9.84 -24.30
C LEU A 158 3.31 9.20 -25.30
N ARG A 159 3.53 7.94 -25.66
CA ARG A 159 2.67 7.19 -26.61
C ARG A 159 1.41 6.67 -25.94
N VAL A 160 1.50 6.10 -24.75
CA VAL A 160 0.40 5.39 -24.09
C VAL A 160 -0.39 6.32 -23.15
N LEU A 161 0.29 7.05 -22.26
CA LEU A 161 -0.38 7.93 -21.29
C LEU A 161 -0.82 9.27 -21.92
N GLU A 162 0.04 9.85 -22.78
CA GLU A 162 -0.21 11.16 -23.39
C GLU A 162 -0.92 11.07 -24.76
N GLY A 163 -1.00 9.88 -25.35
CA GLY A 163 -1.66 9.66 -26.65
C GLY A 163 -1.02 10.41 -27.81
N LEU A 164 0.25 10.87 -27.68
CA LEU A 164 0.92 11.64 -28.72
C LEU A 164 1.23 10.79 -29.96
N THR A 165 1.21 11.41 -31.13
CA THR A 165 1.67 10.76 -32.37
C THR A 165 3.15 10.41 -32.29
N GLY A 166 3.62 9.48 -33.15
CA GLY A 166 5.04 9.13 -33.21
C GLY A 166 5.92 10.36 -33.51
N GLN A 167 5.49 11.20 -34.43
CA GLN A 167 6.22 12.42 -34.82
C GLN A 167 6.28 13.44 -33.69
N SER A 168 5.16 13.72 -33.02
CA SER A 168 5.12 14.64 -31.88
C SER A 168 5.96 14.15 -30.70
N SER A 169 5.95 12.83 -30.45
CA SER A 169 6.79 12.20 -29.43
C SER A 169 8.28 12.27 -29.77
N ALA A 170 8.65 12.07 -31.05
CA ALA A 170 10.04 12.20 -31.52
C ALA A 170 10.58 13.62 -31.32
N LEU A 171 9.80 14.63 -31.72
CA LEU A 171 10.17 16.03 -31.57
C LEU A 171 10.36 16.40 -30.08
N LEU A 172 9.45 15.94 -29.20
CA LEU A 172 9.54 16.21 -27.75
C LEU A 172 10.75 15.52 -27.11
N LEU A 173 11.03 14.26 -27.49
CA LEU A 173 12.21 13.52 -27.02
C LEU A 173 13.51 14.16 -27.48
N ALA A 174 13.58 14.61 -28.76
CA ALA A 174 14.72 15.34 -29.27
C ALA A 174 14.93 16.67 -28.50
N ALA A 175 13.86 17.42 -28.27
CA ALA A 175 13.91 18.64 -27.45
C ALA A 175 14.29 18.38 -25.97
N ALA A 176 14.04 17.17 -25.46
CA ALA A 176 14.47 16.74 -24.14
C ALA A 176 15.92 16.21 -24.09
N GLY A 177 16.63 16.18 -25.21
CA GLY A 177 18.04 15.79 -25.32
C GLY A 177 18.29 14.32 -25.63
N VAL A 178 17.29 13.59 -26.12
CA VAL A 178 17.45 12.19 -26.56
C VAL A 178 18.09 12.16 -27.96
N SER A 179 19.21 11.46 -28.11
CA SER A 179 20.02 11.46 -29.35
C SER A 179 19.42 10.66 -30.51
N ALA A 180 18.61 9.63 -30.21
CA ALA A 180 18.02 8.75 -31.25
C ALA A 180 16.52 8.51 -30.96
N PRO A 181 15.65 9.54 -31.06
CA PRO A 181 14.27 9.46 -30.62
C PRO A 181 13.43 8.42 -31.36
N GLU A 182 13.67 8.22 -32.66
CA GLU A 182 12.94 7.23 -33.47
C GLU A 182 13.27 5.78 -33.10
N GLU A 183 14.50 5.49 -32.73
CA GLU A 183 14.91 4.18 -32.26
C GLU A 183 14.29 3.86 -30.92
N VAL A 184 14.32 4.83 -30.02
CA VAL A 184 13.68 4.76 -28.70
C VAL A 184 12.17 4.52 -28.83
N LEU A 185 11.50 5.20 -29.76
CA LEU A 185 10.08 4.99 -30.07
C LEU A 185 9.78 3.60 -30.62
N ARG A 186 10.65 3.04 -31.49
CA ARG A 186 10.48 1.67 -31.98
C ARG A 186 10.55 0.63 -30.87
N VAL A 187 11.43 0.84 -29.89
CA VAL A 187 11.52 -0.03 -28.71
C VAL A 187 10.28 0.13 -27.82
N ALA A 188 9.82 1.35 -27.58
CA ALA A 188 8.63 1.63 -26.79
C ALA A 188 7.36 1.01 -27.41
N GLU A 189 7.25 1.00 -28.74
CA GLU A 189 6.13 0.40 -29.46
C GLU A 189 6.11 -1.14 -29.32
N ARG A 190 7.27 -1.78 -29.31
CA ARG A 190 7.37 -3.23 -29.01
C ARG A 190 6.89 -3.55 -27.59
N ILE A 191 7.25 -2.71 -26.61
CA ILE A 191 6.76 -2.88 -25.23
C ILE A 191 5.24 -2.71 -25.18
N ARG A 192 4.70 -1.69 -25.86
CA ARG A 192 3.26 -1.46 -25.95
C ARG A 192 2.52 -2.67 -26.53
N SER A 193 3.06 -3.32 -27.57
CA SER A 193 2.47 -4.53 -28.13
C SER A 193 2.55 -5.74 -27.19
N THR A 194 3.55 -5.79 -26.32
CA THR A 194 3.72 -6.88 -25.31
C THR A 194 2.79 -6.70 -24.12
N VAL A 195 2.59 -5.45 -23.65
CA VAL A 195 1.68 -5.13 -22.54
C VAL A 195 0.20 -5.27 -22.94
N GLY A 196 -0.10 -5.21 -24.26
CA GLY A 196 -1.45 -5.43 -24.79
C GLY A 196 -2.29 -4.15 -24.94
N ARG A 197 -3.57 -4.35 -25.37
CA ARG A 197 -4.48 -3.24 -25.71
C ARG A 197 -4.95 -2.46 -24.49
N ASP A 198 -4.83 -3.01 -23.31
CA ASP A 198 -5.33 -2.41 -22.07
C ASP A 198 -4.30 -1.51 -21.37
N ALA A 199 -3.09 -1.33 -21.96
CA ALA A 199 -2.04 -0.50 -21.36
C ALA A 199 -2.48 0.94 -21.06
N GLU A 200 -3.35 1.51 -21.87
CA GLU A 200 -3.90 2.86 -21.66
C GLU A 200 -4.89 2.89 -20.50
N SER A 201 -5.79 1.91 -20.42
CA SER A 201 -6.76 1.80 -19.33
C SER A 201 -6.06 1.53 -18.00
N LEU A 202 -5.00 0.72 -17.98
CA LEU A 202 -4.16 0.47 -16.82
C LEU A 202 -3.51 1.74 -16.28
N LEU A 203 -2.91 2.55 -17.16
CA LEU A 203 -2.24 3.80 -16.76
C LEU A 203 -3.20 4.88 -16.26
N HIS A 204 -4.47 4.80 -16.64
CA HIS A 204 -5.53 5.69 -16.15
C HIS A 204 -6.29 5.10 -14.96
N GLY A 205 -6.09 3.84 -14.62
CA GLY A 205 -6.71 3.16 -13.49
C GLY A 205 -6.36 3.79 -12.13
N ALA A 206 -7.25 3.60 -11.16
CA ALA A 206 -7.04 4.09 -9.79
C ALA A 206 -5.82 3.42 -9.11
N GLU A 207 -5.53 2.18 -9.49
CA GLU A 207 -4.38 1.41 -8.99
C GLU A 207 -3.04 2.00 -9.39
N PHE A 208 -2.98 2.62 -10.57
CA PHE A 208 -1.77 3.27 -11.11
C PHE A 208 -1.70 4.76 -10.76
N ASP A 209 -2.44 5.27 -9.77
CA ASP A 209 -2.48 6.70 -9.49
C ASP A 209 -1.41 7.14 -8.47
N PRO A 210 -0.29 7.75 -8.91
CA PRO A 210 0.73 8.28 -8.01
C PRO A 210 0.25 9.52 -7.24
N CYS A 211 -0.91 10.08 -7.55
CA CYS A 211 -1.52 11.21 -6.86
C CYS A 211 -2.36 10.79 -5.66
N THR A 212 -2.70 9.50 -5.53
CA THR A 212 -3.35 8.97 -4.34
C THR A 212 -2.35 8.98 -3.19
N VAL A 213 -2.46 10.00 -2.33
CA VAL A 213 -1.58 10.18 -1.17
C VAL A 213 -2.36 10.08 0.12
N GLN A 214 -1.79 9.39 1.11
CA GLN A 214 -2.32 9.31 2.46
C GLN A 214 -1.59 10.32 3.35
N ALA A 215 -2.32 11.10 4.14
CA ALA A 215 -1.74 12.00 5.12
C ALA A 215 -1.65 11.32 6.47
N ARG A 216 -0.45 11.24 7.06
CA ARG A 216 -0.23 10.72 8.41
C ARG A 216 0.24 11.84 9.34
N PRO A 217 -0.27 11.94 10.58
CA PRO A 217 0.20 12.92 11.55
C PRO A 217 1.67 12.64 11.92
N THR A 218 2.48 13.71 11.92
CA THR A 218 3.87 13.64 12.36
C THR A 218 4.04 14.46 13.63
N ASP A 219 4.79 13.94 14.59
CA ASP A 219 5.14 14.67 15.81
C ASP A 219 6.14 15.81 15.48
N LEU A 220 5.61 17.01 15.30
CA LEU A 220 6.37 18.20 14.84
C LEU A 220 7.34 18.72 15.90
N LEU A 221 7.10 18.48 17.19
CA LEU A 221 7.85 19.09 18.28
C LEU A 221 9.23 18.45 18.48
N ARG A 222 9.35 17.14 18.28
CA ARG A 222 10.64 16.42 18.40
C ARG A 222 11.60 16.69 17.24
N ARG A 223 11.08 17.03 16.07
CA ARG A 223 11.89 17.25 14.87
C ARG A 223 12.68 18.57 14.90
N ARG A 224 12.12 19.64 15.46
CA ARG A 224 12.80 20.95 15.56
C ARG A 224 14.07 20.90 16.42
N HIS A 225 14.16 20.03 17.42
CA HIS A 225 15.37 19.85 18.22
C HIS A 225 16.45 19.03 17.50
N ARG A 226 16.07 17.99 16.74
CA ARG A 226 17.06 17.13 16.06
C ARG A 226 17.64 17.76 14.79
N THR A 227 16.88 18.54 14.03
CA THR A 227 17.42 19.23 12.83
C THR A 227 18.45 20.30 13.19
N ARG A 228 18.41 20.88 14.38
CA ARG A 228 19.45 21.82 14.85
C ARG A 228 20.75 21.09 15.25
N LEU A 229 20.68 19.91 15.81
CA LEU A 229 21.85 19.09 16.18
C LEU A 229 22.51 18.43 14.97
N THR A 230 21.72 17.97 13.97
CA THR A 230 22.29 17.38 12.74
C THR A 230 22.91 18.41 11.80
N ALA A 231 22.43 19.64 11.79
CA ALA A 231 23.04 20.73 11.01
C ALA A 231 24.41 21.12 11.55
N LEU A 232 24.63 21.06 12.87
CA LEU A 232 25.93 21.31 13.50
C LEU A 232 26.93 20.17 13.23
N ALA A 233 26.49 18.90 13.27
CA ALA A 233 27.33 17.74 12.98
C ALA A 233 27.72 17.66 11.48
N ALA A 234 26.83 18.06 10.58
CA ALA A 234 27.10 18.07 9.14
C ALA A 234 28.13 19.15 8.73
N ALA A 235 28.16 20.28 9.43
CA ALA A 235 29.13 21.36 9.19
C ALA A 235 30.56 20.93 9.57
N VAL A 236 30.72 20.10 10.60
CA VAL A 236 32.02 19.58 11.04
C VAL A 236 32.55 18.48 10.11
N LEU A 237 31.66 17.64 9.54
CA LEU A 237 32.03 16.57 8.60
C LEU A 237 32.35 17.09 7.18
N LEU A 238 31.77 18.20 6.75
CA LEU A 238 32.06 18.81 5.45
C LEU A 238 33.46 19.46 5.39
N ALA A 239 34.01 19.89 6.53
CA ALA A 239 35.35 20.44 6.60
C ALA A 239 36.47 19.38 6.53
N ALA A 240 36.14 18.11 6.89
CA ALA A 240 37.13 17.01 6.90
C ALA A 240 37.20 16.21 5.59
N SER A 241 36.20 16.33 4.70
CA SER A 241 36.09 15.49 3.49
C SER A 241 36.59 16.14 2.19
N THR A 242 36.95 17.43 2.21
CA THR A 242 37.46 18.13 1.03
C THR A 242 38.90 17.83 0.66
N THR A 243 39.69 17.24 1.56
CA THR A 243 41.11 16.92 1.32
C THR A 243 41.37 15.50 0.76
N ALA A 244 40.39 14.58 0.82
CA ALA A 244 40.61 13.18 0.40
C ALA A 244 40.17 12.87 -1.06
N VAL A 245 39.43 13.76 -1.72
CA VAL A 245 38.81 13.46 -3.04
C VAL A 245 39.70 13.85 -4.24
N LEU A 246 40.80 14.56 -4.03
CA LEU A 246 41.68 14.99 -5.13
C LEU A 246 42.76 13.96 -5.59
N ALA A 247 42.86 12.81 -4.94
CA ALA A 247 43.96 11.89 -5.20
C ALA A 247 43.68 10.62 -6.02
N LEU A 248 42.41 10.34 -6.41
CA LEU A 248 42.13 9.09 -7.13
C LEU A 248 41.14 9.34 -8.29
N ARG A 249 41.67 9.65 -9.48
CA ARG A 249 40.96 9.54 -10.76
C ARG A 249 41.38 8.24 -11.46
N PRO A 250 40.45 7.32 -11.79
CA PRO A 250 40.68 6.29 -12.79
C PRO A 250 40.20 6.78 -14.18
N GLU A 251 40.93 6.34 -15.20
CA GLU A 251 40.72 6.60 -16.61
C GLU A 251 39.42 6.02 -17.18
N PRO A 252 38.88 6.55 -18.30
CA PRO A 252 37.60 6.13 -18.84
C PRO A 252 37.70 4.82 -19.62
N THR A 253 37.05 3.79 -19.12
CA THR A 253 36.88 2.52 -19.83
C THR A 253 35.72 2.62 -20.83
N GLU A 254 35.93 2.11 -22.02
CA GLU A 254 35.02 2.08 -23.17
C GLU A 254 33.61 1.56 -22.81
N ARG A 255 32.59 2.25 -23.34
CA ARG A 255 31.19 1.83 -23.20
C ARG A 255 30.90 0.63 -24.09
N PRO A 256 30.35 -0.48 -23.55
CA PRO A 256 29.86 -1.58 -24.37
C PRO A 256 28.65 -1.13 -25.23
N ALA A 257 28.56 -1.66 -26.45
CA ALA A 257 27.45 -1.44 -27.38
C ALA A 257 26.08 -1.81 -26.76
N PRO A 258 24.97 -1.18 -27.19
CA PRO A 258 23.65 -1.44 -26.60
C PRO A 258 23.21 -2.88 -26.87
N SER A 259 23.10 -3.66 -25.81
CA SER A 259 22.58 -5.03 -25.82
C SER A 259 21.09 -5.04 -26.22
N SER A 260 20.66 -6.10 -26.91
CA SER A 260 19.25 -6.28 -27.27
C SER A 260 18.36 -6.33 -26.02
N PRO A 261 17.05 -5.95 -26.10
CA PRO A 261 16.14 -5.97 -24.96
C PRO A 261 16.07 -7.33 -24.26
N ALA A 262 16.15 -8.43 -25.02
CA ALA A 262 16.19 -9.79 -24.47
C ALA A 262 17.47 -10.06 -23.66
N THR A 263 18.62 -9.55 -24.12
CA THR A 263 19.90 -9.68 -23.43
C THR A 263 19.93 -8.81 -22.15
N ALA A 264 19.29 -7.64 -22.19
CA ALA A 264 19.16 -6.77 -21.02
C ALA A 264 18.24 -7.38 -19.94
N LEU A 265 17.15 -8.04 -20.35
CA LEU A 265 16.23 -8.75 -19.45
C LEU A 265 16.93 -9.96 -18.82
N ALA A 266 17.63 -10.77 -19.61
CA ALA A 266 18.40 -11.90 -19.10
C ALA A 266 19.50 -11.46 -18.14
N ALA A 267 20.19 -10.35 -18.43
CA ALA A 267 21.21 -9.78 -17.53
C ALA A 267 20.60 -9.21 -16.24
N ALA A 268 19.42 -8.63 -16.28
CA ALA A 268 18.71 -8.15 -15.10
C ALA A 268 18.26 -9.31 -14.22
N SER A 269 17.70 -10.36 -14.81
CA SER A 269 17.29 -11.59 -14.08
C SER A 269 18.51 -12.31 -13.49
N ALA A 270 19.62 -12.40 -14.22
CA ALA A 270 20.86 -12.98 -13.71
C ALA A 270 21.43 -12.18 -12.51
N ARG A 271 21.39 -10.85 -12.58
CA ARG A 271 21.78 -9.98 -11.44
C ARG A 271 20.85 -10.13 -10.23
N ALA A 272 19.56 -10.27 -10.47
CA ALA A 272 18.59 -10.47 -9.39
C ALA A 272 18.77 -11.83 -8.70
N ALA A 273 19.29 -12.83 -9.41
CA ALA A 273 19.62 -14.16 -8.88
C ALA A 273 21.02 -14.27 -8.26
N ASP A 274 21.83 -13.21 -8.27
CA ASP A 274 23.18 -13.21 -7.70
C ASP A 274 23.13 -12.96 -6.18
N PRO A 275 23.50 -13.94 -5.33
CA PRO A 275 23.51 -13.78 -3.88
C PRO A 275 24.54 -12.74 -3.40
N GLY A 276 25.57 -12.44 -4.20
CA GLY A 276 26.56 -11.40 -3.91
C GLY A 276 26.00 -9.98 -3.98
N LEU A 277 24.86 -9.79 -4.68
CA LEU A 277 24.17 -8.50 -4.82
C LEU A 277 23.05 -8.29 -3.79
N LEU A 278 22.78 -9.26 -2.92
CA LEU A 278 21.79 -9.11 -1.86
C LEU A 278 22.11 -7.92 -0.95
N LEU A 279 21.11 -7.09 -0.71
CA LEU A 279 21.22 -5.96 0.18
C LEU A 279 21.23 -6.45 1.64
N ARG A 280 22.17 -5.96 2.44
CA ARG A 280 22.28 -6.25 3.88
C ARG A 280 22.24 -4.94 4.65
N THR A 281 21.38 -4.87 5.65
CA THR A 281 21.26 -3.69 6.53
C THR A 281 22.15 -3.90 7.75
N PRO A 282 22.92 -2.89 8.20
CA PRO A 282 23.64 -2.94 9.47
C PRO A 282 22.68 -3.18 10.64
N ALA A 283 23.15 -3.90 11.68
CA ALA A 283 22.34 -4.35 12.81
C ALA A 283 21.61 -3.21 13.54
N ASP A 284 22.27 -2.07 13.71
CA ASP A 284 21.74 -0.94 14.49
C ASP A 284 21.05 0.13 13.67
N ARG A 285 20.94 -0.06 12.35
CA ARG A 285 20.40 0.95 11.44
C ARG A 285 18.98 1.39 11.78
N TRP A 286 18.17 0.50 12.31
CA TRP A 286 16.77 0.75 12.68
C TRP A 286 16.61 1.81 13.78
N SER A 287 17.58 1.95 14.69
CA SER A 287 17.52 2.92 15.79
C SER A 287 17.90 4.34 15.37
N ASP A 288 18.56 4.50 14.22
CA ASP A 288 19.07 5.79 13.73
C ASP A 288 18.24 6.38 12.58
N THR A 289 17.11 5.77 12.27
CA THR A 289 16.27 6.18 11.16
C THR A 289 14.90 6.65 11.63
N ALA A 290 14.33 7.63 10.94
CA ALA A 290 12.94 8.05 11.14
C ALA A 290 11.92 7.11 10.44
N ARG A 291 12.40 6.24 9.55
CA ARG A 291 11.58 5.24 8.85
C ARG A 291 11.91 3.87 9.42
N VAL A 292 10.95 3.29 10.11
CA VAL A 292 11.06 1.97 10.75
C VAL A 292 10.12 1.02 10.01
N ASP A 293 10.70 0.22 9.10
CA ASP A 293 10.01 -0.75 8.26
C ASP A 293 10.94 -1.91 7.88
N LEU A 294 10.47 -2.84 7.04
CA LEU A 294 11.23 -4.01 6.59
C LEU A 294 12.59 -3.65 5.94
N THR A 295 12.76 -2.44 5.43
CA THR A 295 14.04 -2.00 4.85
C THR A 295 15.13 -1.76 5.90
N GLN A 296 14.75 -1.70 7.17
CA GLN A 296 15.66 -1.51 8.30
C GLN A 296 16.02 -2.82 9.01
N TRP A 297 15.50 -3.95 8.56
CA TRP A 297 15.81 -5.24 9.14
C TRP A 297 17.24 -5.68 8.76
N PRO A 298 18.07 -6.05 9.74
CA PRO A 298 19.35 -6.69 9.48
C PRO A 298 19.16 -8.14 9.01
N ALA A 299 20.10 -8.65 8.25
CA ALA A 299 20.14 -10.08 7.92
C ALA A 299 20.49 -10.90 9.16
N ARG A 300 19.66 -11.87 9.54
CA ARG A 300 19.82 -12.71 10.74
C ARG A 300 19.74 -14.20 10.39
N GLY A 301 20.22 -15.04 11.30
CA GLY A 301 20.27 -16.50 11.14
C GLY A 301 21.61 -17.04 10.67
N ALA A 302 21.88 -18.31 10.98
CA ALA A 302 23.17 -18.98 10.75
C ALA A 302 23.51 -19.20 9.27
N GLY A 303 22.50 -19.18 8.38
CA GLY A 303 22.66 -19.42 6.94
C GLY A 303 22.88 -18.14 6.11
N THR A 304 23.05 -16.98 6.72
CA THR A 304 23.22 -15.72 5.98
C THR A 304 24.46 -15.67 5.08
N GLY A 305 25.48 -16.50 5.38
CA GLY A 305 26.69 -16.68 4.58
C GLY A 305 26.62 -17.88 3.62
N ASP A 306 25.57 -18.71 3.65
CA ASP A 306 25.44 -19.87 2.79
C ASP A 306 25.03 -19.46 1.36
N THR A 307 26.05 -19.25 0.52
CA THR A 307 25.87 -18.83 -0.86
C THR A 307 25.06 -19.85 -1.67
N ALA A 308 25.21 -21.15 -1.39
CA ALA A 308 24.50 -22.20 -2.11
C ALA A 308 22.98 -22.15 -1.80
N LEU A 309 22.61 -22.02 -0.52
CA LEU A 309 21.22 -21.87 -0.10
C LEU A 309 20.61 -20.60 -0.69
N LEU A 310 21.31 -19.47 -0.61
CA LEU A 310 20.85 -18.18 -1.14
C LEU A 310 20.67 -18.24 -2.66
N THR A 311 21.55 -18.92 -3.38
CA THR A 311 21.43 -19.13 -4.84
C THR A 311 20.18 -19.94 -5.17
N ARG A 312 19.92 -21.05 -4.45
CA ARG A 312 18.70 -21.85 -4.67
C ARG A 312 17.44 -21.03 -4.41
N ALA A 313 17.39 -20.27 -3.35
CA ALA A 313 16.24 -19.42 -3.01
C ALA A 313 15.97 -18.34 -4.10
N LEU A 314 16.99 -17.66 -4.58
CA LEU A 314 16.88 -16.64 -5.62
C LEU A 314 16.51 -17.25 -6.97
N THR A 315 17.07 -18.43 -7.30
CA THR A 315 16.75 -19.15 -8.53
C THR A 315 15.30 -19.62 -8.52
N ALA A 316 14.85 -20.22 -7.42
CA ALA A 316 13.46 -20.63 -7.25
C ALA A 316 12.49 -19.46 -7.43
N TRP A 317 12.77 -18.31 -6.81
CA TRP A 317 11.96 -17.11 -6.98
C TRP A 317 11.99 -16.57 -8.41
N ALA A 318 13.17 -16.52 -9.06
CA ALA A 318 13.30 -16.03 -10.44
C ALA A 318 12.56 -16.92 -11.47
N GLN A 319 12.45 -18.22 -11.18
CA GLN A 319 11.72 -19.18 -12.04
C GLN A 319 10.19 -19.07 -11.92
N VAL A 320 9.70 -18.44 -10.84
CA VAL A 320 8.29 -18.16 -10.63
C VAL A 320 7.88 -17.02 -11.59
N THR A 321 7.68 -17.36 -12.85
CA THR A 321 7.11 -16.47 -13.85
C THR A 321 5.66 -16.85 -14.05
N GLY A 322 4.70 -16.00 -13.68
CA GLY A 322 3.30 -15.96 -14.12
C GLY A 322 2.53 -17.24 -14.49
N ASP A 323 3.20 -18.35 -14.65
CA ASP A 323 2.59 -19.66 -14.95
C ASP A 323 2.17 -20.30 -13.63
N ARG A 324 0.88 -20.16 -13.31
CA ARG A 324 0.24 -20.65 -12.09
C ARG A 324 0.26 -22.18 -11.92
N SER A 325 0.79 -22.91 -12.87
CA SER A 325 0.99 -24.36 -12.78
C SER A 325 2.43 -24.65 -12.32
N GLY A 326 2.66 -24.67 -11.00
CA GLY A 326 3.94 -25.01 -10.35
C GLY A 326 4.52 -26.41 -10.68
N ASP A 327 3.94 -27.11 -11.61
CA ASP A 327 4.18 -28.52 -11.94
C ASP A 327 5.48 -28.77 -12.74
N ARG A 328 6.12 -27.71 -13.27
CA ARG A 328 7.34 -27.84 -14.09
C ARG A 328 8.65 -27.56 -13.37
N THR A 329 8.62 -26.92 -12.22
CA THR A 329 9.84 -26.47 -11.53
C THR A 329 10.23 -27.32 -10.33
N GLY A 330 9.37 -28.24 -9.85
CA GLY A 330 9.59 -28.96 -8.61
C GLY A 330 9.63 -28.04 -7.37
N VAL A 331 9.13 -26.81 -7.49
CA VAL A 331 9.02 -25.82 -6.41
C VAL A 331 7.57 -25.41 -6.27
N ARG A 332 6.99 -25.61 -5.11
CA ARG A 332 5.62 -25.18 -4.84
C ARG A 332 5.56 -23.66 -4.64
N LEU A 333 4.64 -23.01 -5.37
CA LEU A 333 4.38 -21.59 -5.23
C LEU A 333 3.09 -21.33 -4.45
N THR A 334 3.16 -20.45 -3.45
CA THR A 334 2.01 -19.87 -2.77
C THR A 334 2.09 -18.35 -2.90
N VAL A 335 1.01 -17.73 -3.33
CA VAL A 335 0.94 -16.26 -3.49
C VAL A 335 -0.27 -15.75 -2.72
N THR A 336 -0.05 -14.82 -1.81
CA THR A 336 -1.16 -14.12 -1.11
C THR A 336 -1.99 -13.32 -2.11
N PRO A 337 -3.29 -13.16 -1.89
CA PRO A 337 -4.12 -12.31 -2.75
C PRO A 337 -3.47 -10.95 -3.02
N ASP A 338 -3.66 -10.44 -4.23
CA ASP A 338 -3.17 -9.13 -4.68
C ASP A 338 -1.63 -8.97 -4.64
N THR A 339 -0.89 -10.07 -4.61
CA THR A 339 0.58 -10.09 -4.65
C THR A 339 1.08 -10.53 -6.03
N PRO A 340 1.90 -9.73 -6.73
CA PRO A 340 2.44 -10.13 -8.03
C PRO A 340 3.42 -11.30 -7.92
N ALA A 341 3.22 -12.31 -8.75
CA ALA A 341 4.12 -13.47 -8.85
C ALA A 341 5.25 -13.25 -9.87
N SER A 342 5.80 -12.02 -9.95
CA SER A 342 6.88 -11.68 -10.89
C SER A 342 8.27 -11.87 -10.26
N PRO A 343 9.32 -12.12 -11.08
CA PRO A 343 10.71 -12.11 -10.62
C PRO A 343 11.11 -10.75 -10.03
N PRO A 344 12.18 -10.69 -9.22
CA PRO A 344 12.65 -9.43 -8.66
C PRO A 344 13.14 -8.47 -9.77
N ALA A 345 12.70 -7.22 -9.70
CA ALA A 345 13.15 -6.17 -10.61
C ALA A 345 14.51 -5.56 -10.21
N ALA A 346 14.97 -5.82 -8.99
CA ALA A 346 16.20 -5.31 -8.41
C ALA A 346 16.76 -6.29 -7.35
N PRO A 347 18.03 -6.17 -6.94
CA PRO A 347 18.58 -6.96 -5.85
C PRO A 347 17.72 -6.86 -4.59
N ALA A 348 17.29 -7.99 -4.06
CA ALA A 348 16.48 -8.09 -2.85
C ALA A 348 17.32 -7.85 -1.59
N ARG A 349 16.65 -7.55 -0.50
CA ARG A 349 17.22 -7.46 0.84
C ARG A 349 17.09 -8.82 1.54
N LEU A 350 18.17 -9.32 2.10
CA LEU A 350 18.16 -10.49 2.96
C LEU A 350 17.70 -10.08 4.37
N LEU A 351 16.65 -10.74 4.87
CA LEU A 351 16.12 -10.54 6.22
C LEU A 351 16.52 -11.69 7.14
N PHE A 352 16.47 -12.94 6.61
CA PHE A 352 16.82 -14.14 7.38
C PHE A 352 17.33 -15.24 6.46
N ALA A 353 18.27 -16.05 6.96
CA ALA A 353 18.61 -17.35 6.38
C ALA A 353 19.08 -18.29 7.48
N GLY A 354 18.47 -19.49 7.56
CA GLY A 354 18.89 -20.49 8.54
C GLY A 354 17.88 -21.60 8.75
N PRO A 355 18.21 -22.59 9.60
CA PRO A 355 17.33 -23.70 9.92
C PRO A 355 16.19 -23.26 10.85
N VAL A 356 14.96 -23.67 10.48
CA VAL A 356 13.74 -23.48 11.30
C VAL A 356 12.86 -24.72 11.13
N ASP A 357 12.49 -25.38 12.23
CA ASP A 357 11.57 -26.53 12.28
C ASP A 357 11.85 -27.61 11.20
N GLY A 358 13.12 -27.97 10.98
CA GLY A 358 13.52 -29.01 10.03
C GLY A 358 13.67 -28.56 8.58
N SER A 359 13.48 -27.29 8.29
CA SER A 359 13.68 -26.70 6.96
C SER A 359 14.78 -25.65 6.98
N ALA A 360 15.49 -25.48 5.87
CA ALA A 360 16.30 -24.30 5.61
C ALA A 360 15.39 -23.21 5.05
N VAL A 361 15.31 -22.08 5.74
CA VAL A 361 14.41 -20.97 5.39
C VAL A 361 15.23 -19.76 4.98
N VAL A 362 14.87 -19.12 3.86
CA VAL A 362 15.39 -17.83 3.43
C VAL A 362 14.25 -16.83 3.32
N LEU A 363 14.40 -15.67 3.95
CA LEU A 363 13.44 -14.58 3.89
C LEU A 363 14.08 -13.37 3.20
N LEU A 364 13.44 -12.92 2.12
CA LEU A 364 13.88 -11.81 1.30
C LEU A 364 12.80 -10.71 1.26
N HIS A 365 13.22 -9.47 0.97
CA HIS A 365 12.34 -8.32 0.75
C HIS A 365 12.84 -7.50 -0.42
N ASP A 366 11.99 -7.23 -1.42
CA ASP A 366 12.36 -6.47 -2.62
C ASP A 366 11.96 -4.99 -2.59
N GLY A 367 11.34 -4.54 -1.51
CA GLY A 367 10.83 -3.18 -1.34
C GLY A 367 9.30 -3.12 -1.33
N GLU A 368 8.62 -4.12 -1.88
CA GLU A 368 7.17 -4.22 -1.98
C GLU A 368 6.63 -5.57 -1.49
N ARG A 369 7.45 -6.63 -1.59
CA ARG A 369 7.04 -8.00 -1.24
C ARG A 369 8.01 -8.64 -0.26
N ILE A 370 7.47 -9.52 0.57
CA ILE A 370 8.22 -10.51 1.33
C ILE A 370 8.19 -11.82 0.57
N ILE A 371 9.34 -12.45 0.46
CA ILE A 371 9.54 -13.73 -0.18
C ILE A 371 10.10 -14.71 0.84
N ARG A 372 9.38 -15.78 1.11
CA ARG A 372 9.84 -16.89 1.94
C ARG A 372 10.15 -18.08 1.06
N TYR A 373 11.40 -18.51 1.01
CA TYR A 373 11.82 -19.81 0.48
C TYR A 373 12.04 -20.77 1.62
N ALA A 374 11.58 -21.99 1.49
CA ALA A 374 11.84 -23.06 2.43
C ALA A 374 12.14 -24.37 1.68
N GLU A 375 13.18 -25.07 2.11
CA GLU A 375 13.54 -26.41 1.62
C GLU A 375 13.80 -27.35 2.80
N PRO A 376 13.47 -28.65 2.70
CA PRO A 376 13.77 -29.63 3.74
C PRO A 376 15.28 -29.73 3.99
N LEU A 377 15.69 -29.87 5.24
CA LEU A 377 17.08 -30.17 5.57
C LEU A 377 17.34 -31.65 5.26
N SER A 378 18.14 -31.91 4.23
CA SER A 378 18.56 -33.28 3.87
C SER A 378 19.36 -33.90 5.05
N GLY A 379 18.85 -34.95 5.67
CA GLY A 379 19.65 -35.76 6.60
C GLY A 379 19.11 -36.08 7.98
N ARG A 380 17.83 -35.88 8.29
CA ARG A 380 17.23 -36.42 9.53
C ARG A 380 15.96 -37.23 9.22
N GLY A 381 16.11 -38.52 9.42
CA GLY A 381 15.21 -39.60 9.70
C GLY A 381 13.73 -39.47 9.32
N GLU A 382 13.21 -40.54 8.74
CA GLU A 382 11.80 -40.88 8.52
C GLU A 382 10.84 -40.07 9.43
N ALA A 383 10.26 -39.03 8.85
CA ALA A 383 9.07 -38.39 9.45
C ALA A 383 7.92 -39.37 9.29
N THR A 384 7.43 -39.94 10.39
CA THR A 384 6.16 -40.63 10.46
C THR A 384 5.08 -39.77 9.81
N VAL A 385 4.46 -40.34 8.77
CA VAL A 385 3.34 -39.75 8.04
C VAL A 385 2.18 -39.61 9.02
N GLY A 386 2.03 -38.40 9.58
CA GLY A 386 0.84 -37.97 10.31
C GLY A 386 -0.04 -37.18 9.35
N GLU A 387 -1.33 -37.37 9.47
CA GLU A 387 -2.43 -36.81 8.68
C GLU A 387 -2.22 -35.33 8.35
N ALA A 388 -1.98 -35.01 7.07
CA ALA A 388 -1.80 -33.67 6.56
C ALA A 388 -3.14 -32.90 6.59
N THR A 389 -3.22 -31.86 7.36
CA THR A 389 -4.33 -30.90 7.30
C THR A 389 -4.13 -29.95 6.12
N VAL A 390 -5.23 -29.52 5.50
CA VAL A 390 -5.26 -28.60 4.35
C VAL A 390 -4.50 -27.31 4.69
N GLY A 391 -3.33 -27.13 4.04
CA GLY A 391 -2.45 -25.96 4.26
C GLY A 391 -1.01 -26.28 4.66
N ASP A 392 -0.70 -27.56 5.00
CA ASP A 392 0.67 -27.96 5.33
C ASP A 392 1.51 -28.21 4.06
N PRO A 393 2.76 -27.71 3.99
CA PRO A 393 3.67 -28.09 2.93
C PRO A 393 3.92 -29.60 2.99
N ALA A 394 3.65 -30.30 1.90
CA ALA A 394 4.05 -31.70 1.77
C ALA A 394 5.53 -31.81 2.16
N VAL A 395 5.82 -32.67 3.13
CA VAL A 395 7.18 -32.92 3.62
C VAL A 395 7.98 -33.47 2.42
N GLY A 396 8.85 -32.64 1.84
CA GLY A 396 9.77 -33.11 0.79
C GLY A 396 10.06 -32.14 -0.36
N GLU A 397 9.25 -31.13 -0.65
CA GLU A 397 9.48 -30.23 -1.79
C GLU A 397 9.85 -28.81 -1.36
N PRO A 398 10.78 -28.14 -2.08
CA PRO A 398 11.04 -26.70 -1.87
C PRO A 398 9.77 -25.87 -2.13
N ALA A 399 9.58 -24.83 -1.35
CA ALA A 399 8.42 -23.95 -1.48
C ALA A 399 8.84 -22.47 -1.50
N VAL A 400 8.17 -21.69 -2.34
CA VAL A 400 8.26 -20.23 -2.38
C VAL A 400 6.91 -19.66 -2.01
N GLU A 401 6.88 -18.76 -1.07
CA GLU A 401 5.70 -17.98 -0.69
C GLU A 401 5.96 -16.50 -0.88
N LEU A 402 5.02 -15.83 -1.55
CA LEU A 402 5.08 -14.40 -1.85
C LEU A 402 3.94 -13.70 -1.13
N ALA A 403 4.26 -12.64 -0.40
CA ALA A 403 3.26 -11.77 0.24
C ALA A 403 3.60 -10.31 0.01
N ARG A 404 2.58 -9.49 -0.24
CA ARG A 404 2.70 -8.06 -0.35
C ARG A 404 3.05 -7.44 1.00
N ALA A 405 3.94 -6.46 1.02
CA ALA A 405 4.42 -5.79 2.24
C ALA A 405 4.84 -4.33 1.97
N ASP A 406 4.33 -3.73 0.90
CA ASP A 406 4.56 -2.32 0.62
C ASP A 406 3.88 -1.44 1.69
N ASP A 407 4.48 -0.30 1.99
CA ASP A 407 4.03 0.60 3.06
C ASP A 407 3.93 -0.03 4.46
N ALA A 408 4.66 -1.14 4.71
CA ALA A 408 4.82 -1.66 6.06
C ALA A 408 5.39 -0.57 6.98
N ASP A 409 4.86 -0.50 8.19
CA ASP A 409 5.27 0.45 9.23
C ASP A 409 5.77 -0.30 10.49
N VAL A 410 5.91 0.41 11.61
CA VAL A 410 6.37 -0.15 12.89
C VAL A 410 5.53 -1.35 13.32
N THR A 411 4.22 -1.34 13.06
CA THR A 411 3.28 -2.37 13.50
C THR A 411 3.11 -3.48 12.48
N THR A 412 2.85 -3.14 11.23
CA THR A 412 2.60 -4.12 10.14
C THR A 412 3.87 -4.79 9.64
N GLY A 413 5.02 -4.17 9.86
CA GLY A 413 6.36 -4.73 9.61
C GLY A 413 7.03 -5.30 10.88
N ALA A 414 6.29 -5.57 11.96
CA ALA A 414 6.86 -5.98 13.24
C ALA A 414 7.22 -7.47 13.32
N ALA A 415 6.61 -8.30 12.50
CA ALA A 415 6.82 -9.74 12.51
C ALA A 415 6.60 -10.34 11.12
N VAL A 416 7.31 -11.44 10.82
CA VAL A 416 7.11 -12.23 9.59
C VAL A 416 7.13 -13.72 9.95
N ALA A 417 6.19 -14.49 9.45
CA ALA A 417 6.11 -15.93 9.67
C ALA A 417 7.26 -16.67 8.95
N LEU A 418 8.04 -17.42 9.72
CA LEU A 418 9.13 -18.26 9.18
C LEU A 418 8.68 -19.69 8.93
N SER A 419 7.89 -20.27 9.83
CA SER A 419 7.38 -21.63 9.70
C SER A 419 5.98 -21.76 10.27
N ARG A 420 5.20 -22.71 9.72
CA ARG A 420 3.92 -23.15 10.24
C ARG A 420 3.96 -24.67 10.41
N THR A 421 3.71 -25.13 11.63
CA THR A 421 3.71 -26.54 12.00
C THR A 421 2.48 -26.83 12.88
N PRO A 422 2.12 -28.09 13.13
CA PRO A 422 1.08 -28.42 14.11
C PRO A 422 1.34 -27.86 15.51
N ARG A 423 2.59 -27.53 15.85
CA ARG A 423 2.96 -26.91 17.13
C ARG A 423 2.64 -25.42 17.18
N GLY A 424 2.50 -24.78 16.03
CA GLY A 424 2.24 -23.35 15.92
C GLY A 424 3.07 -22.66 14.82
N VAL A 425 3.00 -21.33 14.82
CA VAL A 425 3.70 -20.45 13.89
C VAL A 425 4.92 -19.85 14.59
N ARG A 426 6.10 -19.91 13.98
CA ARG A 426 7.26 -19.16 14.42
C ARG A 426 7.40 -17.90 13.60
N PHE A 427 7.60 -16.79 14.28
CA PHE A 427 7.82 -15.48 13.67
C PHE A 427 9.26 -15.04 13.81
N LEU A 428 9.76 -14.35 12.81
CA LEU A 428 10.91 -13.47 12.93
C LEU A 428 10.39 -12.11 13.38
N LEU A 429 10.79 -11.65 14.57
CA LEU A 429 10.41 -10.33 15.06
C LEU A 429 11.31 -9.25 14.48
N ALA A 430 10.77 -8.07 14.30
CA ALA A 430 11.54 -6.89 13.92
C ALA A 430 12.61 -6.56 14.97
N PRO A 431 13.74 -5.96 14.56
CA PRO A 431 14.81 -5.62 15.49
C PRO A 431 14.45 -4.56 16.52
N TRP A 432 13.35 -3.85 16.31
CA TRP A 432 12.83 -2.84 17.25
C TRP A 432 11.77 -3.38 18.23
N ILE A 433 11.53 -4.67 18.28
CA ILE A 433 10.63 -5.28 19.26
C ILE A 433 11.42 -5.69 20.48
N ASP A 434 11.11 -5.08 21.63
CA ASP A 434 11.78 -5.35 22.91
C ASP A 434 11.05 -6.41 23.73
N GLU A 435 9.71 -6.46 23.66
CA GLU A 435 8.91 -7.40 24.43
C GLU A 435 7.95 -8.17 23.53
N SER A 436 7.77 -9.46 23.83
CA SER A 436 6.84 -10.34 23.13
C SER A 436 6.13 -11.27 24.08
N ALA A 437 4.82 -11.44 23.87
CA ALA A 437 3.96 -12.32 24.63
C ALA A 437 2.84 -12.86 23.75
N VAL A 438 2.20 -13.95 24.15
CA VAL A 438 1.02 -14.54 23.51
C VAL A 438 -0.17 -14.39 24.44
N ARG A 439 -1.31 -14.05 23.88
CA ARG A 439 -2.60 -14.03 24.59
C ARG A 439 -3.70 -14.68 23.77
N ASP A 440 -4.75 -15.10 24.45
CA ASP A 440 -5.99 -15.49 23.83
C ASP A 440 -6.96 -14.31 23.85
N LEU A 441 -7.35 -13.80 22.65
CA LEU A 441 -8.29 -12.69 22.53
C LEU A 441 -9.65 -12.99 23.17
N ARG A 442 -10.08 -14.25 23.22
CA ARG A 442 -11.34 -14.66 23.84
C ARG A 442 -11.32 -14.66 25.35
N ARG A 443 -10.14 -14.53 25.94
CA ARG A 443 -9.94 -14.51 27.40
C ARG A 443 -9.22 -13.23 27.81
N PRO A 444 -9.90 -12.07 27.72
CA PRO A 444 -9.28 -10.75 27.92
C PRO A 444 -8.71 -10.56 29.32
N ASP A 445 -9.29 -11.24 30.32
CA ASP A 445 -8.87 -11.15 31.71
C ASP A 445 -7.63 -12.01 32.04
N VAL A 446 -7.22 -12.90 31.15
CA VAL A 446 -6.03 -13.72 31.35
C VAL A 446 -4.82 -12.93 30.87
N PRO A 447 -3.80 -12.75 31.74
CA PRO A 447 -2.56 -12.08 31.35
C PRO A 447 -1.88 -12.74 30.15
N ALA A 448 -1.23 -11.93 29.32
CA ALA A 448 -0.41 -12.43 28.22
C ALA A 448 0.78 -13.23 28.80
N GLN A 449 1.11 -14.35 28.17
CA GLN A 449 2.24 -15.21 28.53
C GLN A 449 3.47 -14.78 27.74
N ARG A 450 4.59 -14.55 28.43
CA ARG A 450 5.84 -14.18 27.79
C ARG A 450 6.24 -15.22 26.75
N LEU A 451 6.62 -14.77 25.56
CA LEU A 451 7.10 -15.58 24.46
C LEU A 451 8.62 -15.49 24.37
N ALA A 452 9.30 -16.63 24.41
CA ALA A 452 10.75 -16.63 24.23
C ALA A 452 11.14 -16.34 22.77
N VAL A 453 12.26 -15.62 22.61
CA VAL A 453 12.80 -15.21 21.32
C VAL A 453 14.29 -15.55 21.32
N SER A 454 14.76 -16.21 20.26
CA SER A 454 16.18 -16.53 20.10
C SER A 454 17.01 -15.28 19.80
N GLU A 455 18.34 -15.37 19.88
CA GLU A 455 19.26 -14.29 19.50
C GLU A 455 19.09 -13.85 18.03
N SER A 456 18.68 -14.76 17.16
CA SER A 456 18.37 -14.43 15.76
C SER A 456 16.99 -13.75 15.58
N GLY A 457 16.23 -13.54 16.66
CA GLY A 457 14.91 -12.89 16.62
C GLY A 457 13.75 -13.83 16.29
N VAL A 458 13.96 -15.15 16.31
CA VAL A 458 12.92 -16.16 16.03
C VAL A 458 12.18 -16.51 17.32
N THR A 459 10.86 -16.47 17.29
CA THR A 459 10.01 -16.77 18.44
C THR A 459 9.89 -18.26 18.69
N ASP A 460 9.51 -18.65 19.89
CA ASP A 460 8.87 -19.95 20.13
C ASP A 460 7.56 -20.06 19.33
N PRO A 461 7.03 -21.30 19.13
CA PRO A 461 5.79 -21.48 18.38
C PRO A 461 4.62 -20.79 19.04
N VAL A 462 3.96 -19.89 18.31
CA VAL A 462 2.68 -19.27 18.69
C VAL A 462 1.56 -20.23 18.25
N PRO A 463 0.68 -20.68 19.15
CA PRO A 463 -0.39 -21.59 18.78
C PRO A 463 -1.27 -21.04 17.65
N GLN A 464 -1.76 -21.90 16.76
CA GLN A 464 -2.73 -21.52 15.74
C GLN A 464 -4.16 -21.48 16.31
N ALA A 465 -5.02 -20.65 15.72
CA ALA A 465 -6.43 -20.63 16.06
C ALA A 465 -7.11 -21.88 15.51
N PRO A 466 -7.79 -22.69 16.35
CA PRO A 466 -8.56 -23.82 15.86
C PRO A 466 -9.80 -23.36 15.08
N ASN A 467 -10.30 -24.23 14.19
CA ASN A 467 -11.45 -23.90 13.34
C ASN A 467 -12.77 -23.68 14.12
N ASP A 468 -12.90 -24.24 15.30
CA ASP A 468 -14.08 -24.10 16.17
C ASP A 468 -14.11 -22.77 16.95
N CYS A 469 -13.10 -21.92 16.75
CA CYS A 469 -12.93 -20.68 17.49
C CYS A 469 -12.89 -20.87 19.04
N GLY A 470 -12.46 -22.00 19.54
CA GLY A 470 -12.27 -22.25 20.97
C GLY A 470 -11.23 -21.29 21.58
N ARG A 471 -10.24 -20.87 20.78
CA ARG A 471 -9.19 -19.93 21.14
C ARG A 471 -8.82 -19.08 19.92
N VAL A 472 -8.46 -17.81 20.12
CA VAL A 472 -7.94 -16.91 19.10
C VAL A 472 -6.63 -16.29 19.60
N PRO A 473 -5.48 -16.92 19.30
CA PRO A 473 -4.19 -16.44 19.75
C PRO A 473 -3.82 -15.13 19.06
N ALA A 474 -3.23 -14.22 19.82
CA ALA A 474 -2.62 -13.00 19.32
C ALA A 474 -1.24 -12.82 19.93
N LEU A 475 -0.31 -12.36 19.12
CA LEU A 475 1.00 -11.92 19.53
C LEU A 475 0.87 -10.49 20.07
N GLN A 476 1.18 -10.28 21.34
CA GLN A 476 1.29 -8.96 21.96
C GLN A 476 2.76 -8.58 21.99
N VAL A 477 3.10 -7.51 21.32
CA VAL A 477 4.47 -7.01 21.25
C VAL A 477 4.56 -5.57 21.70
N ARG A 478 5.73 -5.15 22.13
CA ARG A 478 6.06 -3.77 22.46
C ARG A 478 7.28 -3.33 21.66
N SER A 479 7.16 -2.20 21.01
CA SER A 479 8.28 -1.56 20.32
C SER A 479 9.23 -0.88 21.31
N SER A 480 10.51 -0.78 20.91
CA SER A 480 11.59 -0.24 21.70
C SER A 480 11.47 1.28 21.93
N THR A 481 11.89 1.71 23.11
CA THR A 481 12.05 3.15 23.43
C THR A 481 13.10 3.86 22.57
N ARG A 482 13.90 3.11 21.80
CA ARG A 482 14.89 3.67 20.86
C ARG A 482 14.26 4.21 19.58
N ILE A 483 12.99 3.89 19.30
CA ILE A 483 12.22 4.45 18.18
C ILE A 483 11.15 5.41 18.67
N VAL A 484 10.63 6.25 17.74
CA VAL A 484 9.64 7.27 18.10
C VAL A 484 8.29 6.67 18.48
N GLU A 485 7.90 5.57 17.84
CA GLU A 485 6.63 4.89 18.05
C GLU A 485 6.78 3.78 19.10
N ASP A 486 7.14 4.16 20.33
CA ASP A 486 7.23 3.25 21.50
C ASP A 486 5.83 2.98 22.07
N HIS A 487 5.25 1.84 21.73
CA HIS A 487 3.95 1.39 22.24
C HIS A 487 3.76 -0.13 22.13
N SER A 488 2.76 -0.64 22.85
CA SER A 488 2.36 -2.05 22.73
C SER A 488 1.20 -2.20 21.78
N PHE A 489 1.19 -3.27 20.98
CA PHE A 489 0.15 -3.57 19.99
C PHE A 489 -0.07 -5.07 19.84
N LEU A 490 -1.14 -5.45 19.13
CA LEU A 490 -1.55 -6.83 18.90
C LEU A 490 -1.45 -7.20 17.43
N LEU A 491 -0.89 -8.38 17.18
CA LEU A 491 -0.84 -9.01 15.87
C LEU A 491 -1.53 -10.38 15.94
N THR A 492 -2.26 -10.76 14.90
CA THR A 492 -2.87 -12.09 14.81
C THR A 492 -2.48 -12.77 13.50
N ASP A 493 -2.28 -14.09 13.56
CA ASP A 493 -1.98 -14.88 12.36
C ASP A 493 -3.28 -15.22 11.62
N LEU A 494 -3.40 -14.71 10.40
CA LEU A 494 -4.49 -15.04 9.46
C LEU A 494 -4.03 -15.95 8.32
N GLY A 495 -2.87 -16.60 8.46
CA GLY A 495 -2.34 -17.56 7.48
C GLY A 495 -1.35 -16.98 6.49
N GLU A 496 -0.99 -15.70 6.58
CA GLU A 496 -0.09 -14.98 5.68
C GLU A 496 1.29 -14.76 6.27
N LEU A 497 2.26 -14.33 5.44
CA LEU A 497 3.63 -14.07 5.93
C LEU A 497 3.68 -12.96 6.98
N SER A 498 2.90 -11.89 6.78
CA SER A 498 2.80 -10.81 7.77
C SER A 498 1.56 -10.99 8.62
N PRO A 499 1.67 -11.09 9.95
CA PRO A 499 0.51 -11.14 10.82
C PRO A 499 -0.25 -9.81 10.81
N THR A 500 -1.56 -9.89 10.98
CA THR A 500 -2.49 -8.77 10.87
C THR A 500 -2.49 -7.93 12.15
N HIS A 501 -2.36 -6.62 12.03
CA HIS A 501 -2.43 -5.66 13.13
C HIS A 501 -3.88 -5.41 13.56
N LEU A 502 -4.14 -5.44 14.88
CA LEU A 502 -5.46 -5.26 15.48
C LEU A 502 -5.57 -3.94 16.21
N THR A 503 -6.55 -3.12 15.82
CA THR A 503 -6.90 -1.86 16.49
C THR A 503 -8.35 -1.84 16.93
N TRP A 504 -8.69 -0.88 17.78
CA TRP A 504 -10.03 -0.68 18.29
C TRP A 504 -10.38 0.80 18.37
N THR A 505 -11.59 1.14 17.94
CA THR A 505 -12.15 2.49 18.07
C THR A 505 -13.33 2.43 19.03
N PRO A 506 -13.24 3.06 20.22
CA PRO A 506 -14.31 3.03 21.21
C PRO A 506 -15.56 3.79 20.76
N ALA A 507 -16.68 3.50 21.42
CA ALA A 507 -17.94 4.19 21.23
C ALA A 507 -17.77 5.72 21.32
N PRO A 508 -18.53 6.49 20.54
CA PRO A 508 -18.44 7.95 20.52
C PRO A 508 -18.82 8.53 21.89
N GLY A 509 -18.02 9.50 22.34
CA GLY A 509 -18.38 10.33 23.47
C GLY A 509 -19.33 11.46 23.09
N THR A 510 -20.04 12.03 24.04
CA THR A 510 -20.89 13.21 23.83
C THR A 510 -20.02 14.44 23.55
N GLY A 511 -20.33 15.20 22.50
CA GLY A 511 -19.70 16.49 22.19
C GLY A 511 -18.25 16.45 21.67
N ALA A 512 -17.55 15.31 21.74
CA ALA A 512 -16.17 15.18 21.28
C ALA A 512 -16.07 14.92 19.77
N PRO A 513 -14.94 15.23 19.12
CA PRO A 513 -14.66 14.77 17.74
C PRO A 513 -14.72 13.26 17.63
N ALA A 514 -14.85 12.73 16.41
CA ALA A 514 -14.77 11.29 16.18
C ALA A 514 -13.48 10.71 16.78
N ARG A 515 -13.61 9.59 17.48
CA ARG A 515 -12.44 8.94 18.08
C ARG A 515 -11.60 8.27 16.98
N GLN A 516 -10.30 8.27 17.20
CA GLN A 516 -9.37 7.59 16.30
C GLN A 516 -9.17 6.12 16.74
N PRO A 517 -8.79 5.22 15.83
CA PRO A 517 -8.33 3.89 16.18
C PRO A 517 -7.21 3.97 17.24
N ARG A 518 -7.23 3.04 18.19
CA ARG A 518 -6.26 2.88 19.27
C ARG A 518 -5.75 1.46 19.25
N GLU A 519 -4.59 1.26 19.85
CA GLU A 519 -4.10 -0.09 20.08
C GLU A 519 -5.07 -0.89 20.96
N ALA A 520 -5.30 -2.14 20.58
CA ALA A 520 -6.28 -3.00 21.26
C ALA A 520 -5.75 -3.64 22.55
N THR A 521 -4.62 -3.17 23.07
CA THR A 521 -3.95 -3.71 24.28
C THR A 521 -4.56 -3.26 25.59
N SER A 522 -5.41 -2.23 25.60
CA SER A 522 -6.13 -1.79 26.80
C SER A 522 -7.19 -2.81 27.23
N ALA A 523 -7.55 -2.84 28.53
CA ALA A 523 -8.60 -3.73 29.05
C ALA A 523 -9.92 -3.59 28.24
N ALA A 524 -10.32 -2.36 27.89
CA ALA A 524 -11.51 -2.11 27.09
C ALA A 524 -11.37 -2.62 25.64
N GLY A 525 -10.20 -2.43 25.01
CA GLY A 525 -9.92 -2.94 23.68
C GLY A 525 -9.91 -4.47 23.63
N LEU A 526 -9.31 -5.10 24.64
CA LEU A 526 -9.30 -6.57 24.78
C LEU A 526 -10.72 -7.12 25.00
N ALA A 527 -11.51 -6.50 25.87
CA ALA A 527 -12.90 -6.89 26.08
C ALA A 527 -13.76 -6.72 24.81
N ALA A 528 -13.51 -5.66 24.04
CA ALA A 528 -14.15 -5.44 22.76
C ALA A 528 -13.81 -6.56 21.77
N TRP A 529 -12.54 -6.89 21.60
CA TRP A 529 -12.11 -7.97 20.71
C TRP A 529 -12.56 -9.36 21.16
N ALA A 530 -12.65 -9.62 22.46
CA ALA A 530 -13.11 -10.91 22.98
C ALA A 530 -14.48 -11.32 22.44
N ARG A 531 -15.35 -10.36 22.15
CA ARG A 531 -16.71 -10.58 21.62
C ARG A 531 -16.72 -10.90 20.13
N SER A 532 -15.81 -10.30 19.35
CA SER A 532 -15.77 -10.42 17.88
C SER A 532 -14.55 -11.18 17.33
N ALA A 533 -13.67 -11.71 18.18
CA ALA A 533 -12.43 -12.38 17.74
C ALA A 533 -12.68 -13.53 16.75
N CYS A 534 -13.83 -14.20 16.84
CA CYS A 534 -14.17 -15.30 15.93
C CYS A 534 -14.36 -14.85 14.47
N SER A 535 -14.79 -13.60 14.24
CA SER A 535 -14.94 -13.09 12.87
C SER A 535 -13.62 -12.93 12.13
N LEU A 536 -12.50 -12.93 12.84
CA LEU A 536 -11.17 -12.90 12.22
C LEU A 536 -10.90 -14.16 11.37
N GLN A 537 -11.58 -15.28 11.63
CA GLN A 537 -11.42 -16.50 10.84
C GLN A 537 -11.91 -16.34 9.38
N GLU A 538 -12.91 -15.48 9.16
CA GLU A 538 -13.44 -15.18 7.82
C GLU A 538 -12.45 -14.38 6.95
N LEU A 539 -11.44 -13.79 7.59
CA LEU A 539 -10.40 -13.00 6.94
C LEU A 539 -9.12 -13.80 6.64
N ARG A 540 -9.10 -15.11 6.96
CA ARG A 540 -7.92 -15.94 6.72
C ARG A 540 -7.61 -16.06 5.24
N GLY A 541 -6.34 -15.86 4.88
CA GLY A 541 -5.86 -15.97 3.50
C GLY A 541 -6.37 -14.88 2.55
N THR A 542 -6.88 -13.75 3.07
CA THR A 542 -7.46 -12.68 2.24
C THR A 542 -6.59 -11.43 2.07
N GLY A 543 -5.30 -11.49 2.42
CA GLY A 543 -4.36 -10.37 2.18
C GLY A 543 -4.53 -9.18 3.15
N VAL A 544 -5.04 -9.42 4.36
CA VAL A 544 -5.36 -8.36 5.31
C VAL A 544 -4.15 -7.95 6.15
N ARG A 545 -3.76 -6.69 6.10
CA ARG A 545 -2.67 -6.12 6.90
C ARG A 545 -3.10 -5.60 8.27
N ALA A 546 -4.32 -5.06 8.36
CA ALA A 546 -4.83 -4.46 9.61
C ALA A 546 -6.34 -4.62 9.71
N VAL A 547 -6.84 -4.80 10.93
CA VAL A 547 -8.28 -4.83 11.23
C VAL A 547 -8.58 -3.85 12.36
N ASN A 548 -9.50 -2.93 12.11
CA ASN A 548 -10.05 -2.03 13.12
C ASN A 548 -11.48 -2.43 13.47
N ARG A 549 -11.75 -2.63 14.75
CA ARG A 549 -13.10 -2.81 15.27
C ARG A 549 -13.61 -1.50 15.85
N TRP A 550 -14.61 -0.90 15.20
CA TRP A 550 -15.20 0.37 15.61
C TRP A 550 -16.57 0.15 16.26
N GLU A 551 -16.74 0.63 17.48
CA GLU A 551 -18.04 0.74 18.14
C GLU A 551 -18.69 2.06 17.74
N PHE A 552 -19.51 2.05 16.67
CA PHE A 552 -20.03 3.30 16.12
C PHE A 552 -21.26 3.84 16.84
N ALA A 553 -22.02 2.97 17.55
CA ALA A 553 -23.16 3.38 18.36
C ALA A 553 -23.41 2.44 19.54
N GLN A 554 -24.05 2.99 20.58
CA GLN A 554 -24.62 2.26 21.70
C GLN A 554 -26.09 2.61 21.83
N GLN A 555 -26.94 1.61 22.01
CA GLN A 555 -28.38 1.75 22.03
C GLN A 555 -28.98 1.13 23.29
N PRO A 556 -29.77 1.88 24.10
CA PRO A 556 -30.58 1.27 25.15
C PRO A 556 -31.66 0.40 24.53
N LEU A 557 -31.83 -0.80 25.06
CA LEU A 557 -32.84 -1.73 24.56
C LEU A 557 -34.21 -1.46 25.21
N PRO A 558 -35.32 -1.70 24.47
CA PRO A 558 -36.66 -1.69 25.03
C PRO A 558 -36.80 -2.60 26.27
N GLU A 559 -37.83 -2.38 27.05
CA GLU A 559 -38.17 -3.18 28.25
C GLU A 559 -37.06 -3.23 29.30
N ARG A 560 -36.16 -2.24 29.30
CA ARG A 560 -34.98 -2.20 30.18
C ARG A 560 -34.06 -3.43 30.05
N ALA A 561 -34.06 -4.06 28.89
CA ALA A 561 -33.27 -5.27 28.63
C ALA A 561 -31.75 -5.02 28.49
N GLY A 562 -31.26 -3.87 28.92
CA GLY A 562 -29.86 -3.52 28.91
C GLY A 562 -29.49 -2.58 27.76
N ARG A 563 -28.23 -2.70 27.28
CA ARG A 563 -27.68 -1.86 26.19
C ARG A 563 -27.03 -2.74 25.15
N ALA A 564 -27.32 -2.47 23.89
CA ALA A 564 -26.65 -3.07 22.75
C ALA A 564 -25.52 -2.18 22.21
N THR A 565 -24.52 -2.79 21.58
CA THR A 565 -23.43 -2.12 20.88
C THR A 565 -23.52 -2.44 19.39
N TRP A 566 -23.40 -1.43 18.55
CA TRP A 566 -23.31 -1.57 17.13
C TRP A 566 -21.85 -1.42 16.69
N THR A 567 -21.37 -2.38 15.95
CA THR A 567 -19.96 -2.46 15.58
C THR A 567 -19.78 -2.51 14.08
N CYS A 568 -18.68 -1.94 13.64
CA CYS A 568 -18.18 -2.07 12.31
C CYS A 568 -16.73 -2.56 12.35
N THR A 569 -16.48 -3.72 11.79
CA THR A 569 -15.14 -4.27 11.62
C THR A 569 -14.68 -3.94 10.21
N ARG A 570 -13.58 -3.19 10.11
CA ARG A 570 -12.94 -2.85 8.84
C ARG A 570 -11.61 -3.56 8.74
N ALA A 571 -11.49 -4.44 7.74
CA ALA A 571 -10.25 -5.07 7.33
C ALA A 571 -9.61 -4.28 6.18
N GLU A 572 -8.35 -3.91 6.31
CA GLU A 572 -7.57 -3.23 5.28
C GLU A 572 -6.58 -4.20 4.64
N SER A 573 -6.66 -4.37 3.33
CA SER A 573 -5.71 -5.19 2.56
C SER A 573 -4.43 -4.41 2.26
N TRP A 574 -3.39 -5.13 1.87
CA TRP A 574 -2.09 -4.52 1.49
C TRP A 574 -2.18 -3.63 0.25
N ASP A 575 -3.14 -3.86 -0.64
CA ASP A 575 -3.42 -3.02 -1.81
C ASP A 575 -4.23 -1.74 -1.50
N GLY A 576 -4.63 -1.55 -0.23
CA GLY A 576 -5.39 -0.39 0.24
C GLY A 576 -6.90 -0.54 0.17
N ARG A 577 -7.43 -1.65 -0.39
CA ARG A 577 -8.87 -1.93 -0.36
C ARG A 577 -9.36 -2.18 1.07
N GLY A 578 -10.62 -1.86 1.33
CA GLY A 578 -11.24 -2.07 2.63
C GLY A 578 -12.48 -2.95 2.54
N ARG A 579 -12.48 -4.04 3.32
CA ARG A 579 -13.65 -4.89 3.54
C ARG A 579 -14.30 -4.53 4.87
N VAL A 580 -15.63 -4.48 4.90
CA VAL A 580 -16.39 -4.05 6.06
C VAL A 580 -17.44 -5.09 6.45
N ALA A 581 -17.55 -5.35 7.74
CA ALA A 581 -18.62 -6.14 8.33
C ALA A 581 -19.29 -5.34 9.46
N VAL A 582 -20.61 -5.20 9.39
CA VAL A 582 -21.41 -4.56 10.44
C VAL A 582 -22.09 -5.62 11.28
N ALA A 583 -22.09 -5.43 12.60
CA ALA A 583 -22.75 -6.36 13.52
C ALA A 583 -23.45 -5.64 14.66
N TRP A 584 -24.49 -6.28 15.16
CA TRP A 584 -25.20 -5.92 16.38
C TRP A 584 -24.77 -6.86 17.51
N GLU A 585 -24.43 -6.32 18.64
CA GLU A 585 -24.04 -7.04 19.85
C GLU A 585 -25.03 -6.76 20.99
N GLY A 586 -25.71 -7.80 21.44
CA GLY A 586 -26.66 -7.72 22.55
C GLY A 586 -25.99 -7.44 23.91
N PRO A 587 -26.79 -7.28 24.96
CA PRO A 587 -26.31 -6.98 26.31
C PRO A 587 -25.53 -8.14 26.93
N ASP A 588 -25.80 -9.38 26.51
CA ASP A 588 -25.08 -10.55 27.02
C ASP A 588 -23.72 -10.66 26.31
N ALA A 589 -22.64 -10.51 27.06
CA ALA A 589 -21.27 -10.61 26.56
C ALA A 589 -20.90 -11.99 26.01
N ARG A 590 -21.68 -13.04 26.30
CA ARG A 590 -21.48 -14.40 25.77
C ARG A 590 -22.17 -14.63 24.42
N SER A 591 -23.14 -13.79 24.07
CA SER A 591 -23.84 -13.89 22.79
C SER A 591 -22.90 -13.50 21.65
N ARG A 592 -22.97 -14.27 20.57
CA ARG A 592 -22.21 -13.93 19.34
C ARG A 592 -22.78 -12.64 18.73
N PRO A 593 -21.94 -11.80 18.13
CA PRO A 593 -22.41 -10.69 17.32
C PRO A 593 -23.34 -11.19 16.20
N VAL A 594 -24.45 -10.47 16.01
CA VAL A 594 -25.39 -10.75 14.92
C VAL A 594 -24.97 -9.94 13.69
N PRO A 595 -24.57 -10.57 12.58
CA PRO A 595 -24.23 -9.86 11.35
C PRO A 595 -25.41 -9.06 10.84
N VAL A 596 -25.15 -7.85 10.36
CA VAL A 596 -26.15 -7.00 9.70
C VAL A 596 -25.82 -6.97 8.22
N PRO A 597 -26.67 -7.55 7.34
CA PRO A 597 -26.45 -7.51 5.90
C PRO A 597 -26.35 -6.07 5.38
N GLY A 598 -25.56 -5.85 4.36
CA GLY A 598 -25.39 -4.53 3.77
C GLY A 598 -24.92 -4.57 2.33
N PRO A 599 -24.84 -3.42 1.67
CA PRO A 599 -24.30 -3.32 0.32
C PRO A 599 -22.88 -3.87 0.28
N ALA A 600 -22.49 -4.41 -0.88
CA ALA A 600 -21.22 -5.13 -1.10
C ALA A 600 -20.05 -4.53 -0.32
N PRO A 601 -19.41 -5.30 0.54
CA PRO A 601 -18.49 -4.78 1.57
C PRO A 601 -17.07 -4.53 1.06
N GLU A 602 -16.79 -4.79 -0.22
CA GLU A 602 -15.43 -4.69 -0.78
C GLU A 602 -15.18 -3.32 -1.39
N ASP A 603 -13.96 -2.81 -1.22
CA ASP A 603 -13.48 -1.52 -1.72
C ASP A 603 -14.32 -0.31 -1.30
N THR A 604 -14.70 -0.26 -0.04
CA THR A 604 -15.53 0.82 0.51
C THR A 604 -14.73 1.72 1.46
N ALA A 605 -15.03 3.03 1.45
CA ALA A 605 -14.54 3.96 2.45
C ALA A 605 -15.28 3.85 3.79
N ALA A 606 -16.37 3.08 3.87
CA ALA A 606 -17.16 2.93 5.10
C ALA A 606 -16.30 2.47 6.27
N CYS A 607 -16.58 2.99 7.44
CA CYS A 607 -15.88 2.69 8.70
C CYS A 607 -14.39 3.06 8.72
N SER A 608 -13.90 3.77 7.70
CA SER A 608 -12.60 4.44 7.73
C SER A 608 -12.76 5.86 8.27
N ARG A 609 -11.63 6.55 8.47
CA ARG A 609 -11.62 7.97 8.83
C ARG A 609 -12.31 8.88 7.79
N PHE A 610 -12.48 8.41 6.56
CA PHE A 610 -13.14 9.15 5.47
C PHE A 610 -14.61 8.77 5.30
N GLY A 611 -15.04 7.62 5.84
CA GLY A 611 -16.41 7.11 5.75
C GLY A 611 -17.02 6.84 7.12
N GLN A 612 -17.11 7.87 7.98
CA GLN A 612 -17.61 7.76 9.36
C GLN A 612 -19.14 7.86 9.47
N HIS A 613 -19.85 7.93 8.35
CA HIS A 613 -21.32 7.95 8.33
C HIS A 613 -21.81 6.53 8.12
N LEU A 614 -22.40 5.97 9.17
CA LEU A 614 -22.94 4.61 9.16
C LEU A 614 -24.32 4.59 9.80
N LEU A 615 -25.21 3.79 9.25
CA LEU A 615 -26.55 3.53 9.77
C LEU A 615 -26.84 2.04 9.55
N ALA A 616 -27.33 1.35 10.58
CA ALA A 616 -27.62 -0.08 10.49
C ALA A 616 -28.87 -0.42 11.30
N GLY A 617 -29.58 -1.46 10.88
CA GLY A 617 -30.78 -1.93 11.56
C GLY A 617 -30.94 -3.44 11.53
N THR A 618 -31.60 -3.99 12.54
CA THR A 618 -31.90 -5.42 12.65
C THR A 618 -33.15 -5.67 13.50
N TYR A 619 -33.74 -6.84 13.35
CA TYR A 619 -34.81 -7.30 14.25
C TYR A 619 -34.21 -7.92 15.52
N TRP A 620 -34.84 -7.65 16.64
CA TRP A 620 -34.50 -8.20 17.94
C TRP A 620 -35.75 -8.62 18.70
N THR A 621 -35.69 -9.75 19.41
CA THR A 621 -36.78 -10.25 20.27
C THR A 621 -36.41 -10.01 21.73
N ALA A 622 -37.27 -9.30 22.44
CA ALA A 622 -37.12 -9.02 23.86
C ALA A 622 -37.35 -10.28 24.70
N PRO A 623 -36.90 -10.31 25.97
CA PRO A 623 -37.19 -11.41 26.90
C PRO A 623 -38.68 -11.69 27.12
N SER A 624 -39.54 -10.67 26.96
CA SER A 624 -41.00 -10.82 26.97
C SER A 624 -41.60 -11.55 25.76
N GLY A 625 -40.80 -11.85 24.74
CA GLY A 625 -41.25 -12.36 23.45
C GLY A 625 -41.67 -11.27 22.45
N ALA A 626 -41.73 -10.01 22.87
CA ALA A 626 -42.06 -8.91 21.98
C ALA A 626 -40.93 -8.64 21.00
N ARG A 627 -41.27 -8.48 19.70
CA ARG A 627 -40.30 -8.21 18.65
C ARG A 627 -40.16 -6.70 18.40
N TYR A 628 -38.95 -6.26 18.20
CA TYR A 628 -38.60 -4.88 17.88
C TYR A 628 -37.73 -4.82 16.65
N TYR A 629 -37.87 -3.77 15.87
CA TYR A 629 -36.87 -3.35 14.91
C TYR A 629 -36.00 -2.27 15.55
N LEU A 630 -34.72 -2.53 15.61
CA LEU A 630 -33.71 -1.67 16.19
C LEU A 630 -32.85 -1.08 15.07
N ALA A 631 -32.55 0.20 15.15
CA ALA A 631 -31.59 0.82 14.26
C ALA A 631 -30.72 1.83 15.01
N ALA A 632 -29.48 1.96 14.59
CA ALA A 632 -28.56 2.97 15.10
C ALA A 632 -27.66 3.53 14.02
N GLY A 633 -27.44 4.82 14.08
CA GLY A 633 -26.50 5.56 13.25
C GLY A 633 -25.26 5.99 14.03
N SER A 634 -24.19 6.24 13.29
CA SER A 634 -23.01 6.90 13.85
C SER A 634 -23.37 8.31 14.33
N ARG A 635 -22.47 8.93 15.12
CA ARG A 635 -22.73 10.20 15.81
C ARG A 635 -23.23 11.36 14.94
N ALA A 636 -22.97 11.33 13.64
CA ALA A 636 -23.42 12.38 12.72
C ALA A 636 -24.87 12.21 12.27
N VAL A 637 -25.50 11.06 12.52
CA VAL A 637 -26.90 10.82 12.15
C VAL A 637 -27.82 11.60 13.10
N THR A 638 -28.59 12.51 12.53
CA THR A 638 -29.49 13.42 13.28
C THR A 638 -30.93 12.98 13.28
N ALA A 639 -31.34 12.15 12.32
CA ALA A 639 -32.65 11.52 12.27
C ALA A 639 -32.57 10.18 11.56
N ILE A 640 -33.45 9.25 11.92
CA ILE A 640 -33.57 7.93 11.31
C ILE A 640 -35.03 7.73 10.88
N THR A 641 -35.24 7.29 9.64
CA THR A 641 -36.53 6.90 9.08
C THR A 641 -36.47 5.43 8.64
N ALA A 642 -37.39 4.63 9.13
CA ALA A 642 -37.64 3.26 8.72
C ALA A 642 -38.96 3.20 7.93
N ARG A 643 -39.01 2.46 6.83
CA ARG A 643 -40.18 2.24 5.98
C ARG A 643 -40.28 0.78 5.55
N GLY A 644 -41.49 0.23 5.54
CA GLY A 644 -41.77 -1.15 5.19
C GLY A 644 -42.69 -1.80 6.22
N PRO A 645 -42.44 -3.04 6.65
CA PRO A 645 -43.17 -3.71 7.73
C PRO A 645 -43.17 -2.92 9.06
N VAL A 646 -42.18 -2.08 9.22
CA VAL A 646 -42.06 -1.08 10.27
C VAL A 646 -41.99 0.29 9.64
N SER A 647 -42.82 1.23 10.14
CA SER A 647 -42.81 2.62 9.68
C SER A 647 -42.65 3.56 10.88
N ALA A 648 -41.53 4.27 10.93
CA ALA A 648 -41.25 5.23 11.99
C ALA A 648 -40.20 6.25 11.58
N THR A 649 -40.26 7.45 12.15
CA THR A 649 -39.25 8.48 12.04
C THR A 649 -38.90 9.00 13.42
N VAL A 650 -37.60 9.02 13.74
CA VAL A 650 -37.10 9.48 15.04
C VAL A 650 -36.02 10.51 14.83
N ARG A 651 -36.02 11.58 15.63
CA ARG A 651 -34.88 12.51 15.74
C ARG A 651 -33.85 11.90 16.66
N GLY A 652 -32.61 11.84 16.19
CA GLY A 652 -31.48 11.26 16.90
C GLY A 652 -30.87 10.02 16.21
N PRO A 653 -29.80 9.49 16.77
CA PRO A 653 -29.02 8.42 16.15
C PRO A 653 -29.51 7.01 16.51
N VAL A 654 -30.61 6.82 17.21
CA VAL A 654 -31.13 5.50 17.60
C VAL A 654 -32.64 5.42 17.41
N LEU A 655 -33.11 4.27 16.92
CA LEU A 655 -34.52 3.96 16.70
C LEU A 655 -34.84 2.59 17.29
N ALA A 656 -35.94 2.48 18.03
CA ALA A 656 -36.50 1.21 18.51
C ALA A 656 -38.02 1.25 18.36
N VAL A 657 -38.57 0.35 17.53
CA VAL A 657 -40.01 0.30 17.22
C VAL A 657 -40.48 -1.14 17.35
N ARG A 658 -41.64 -1.34 17.98
CA ARG A 658 -42.28 -2.66 18.08
C ARG A 658 -42.68 -3.14 16.66
N ALA A 659 -42.32 -4.38 16.33
CA ALA A 659 -42.54 -4.99 15.06
C ALA A 659 -43.55 -6.15 15.21
N ASN A 660 -44.64 -6.10 14.48
CA ASN A 660 -45.66 -7.17 14.47
C ASN A 660 -45.33 -8.23 13.40
N THR A 661 -44.61 -7.82 12.36
CA THR A 661 -44.19 -8.67 11.25
C THR A 661 -42.70 -8.46 10.97
N THR A 662 -42.06 -9.38 10.27
CA THR A 662 -40.66 -9.27 9.79
C THR A 662 -40.72 -9.06 8.26
N GLY A 663 -39.66 -8.52 7.70
CA GLY A 663 -39.48 -8.28 6.29
C GLY A 663 -38.42 -7.20 6.05
N SER A 664 -38.13 -6.93 4.79
CA SER A 664 -37.16 -5.89 4.43
C SER A 664 -37.62 -4.51 4.87
N VAL A 665 -36.77 -3.79 5.59
CA VAL A 665 -37.01 -2.43 6.07
C VAL A 665 -36.08 -1.49 5.37
N ARG A 666 -36.61 -0.55 4.59
CA ARG A 666 -35.83 0.53 4.03
C ARG A 666 -35.48 1.53 5.12
N LEU A 667 -34.18 1.68 5.35
CA LEU A 667 -33.63 2.50 6.42
C LEU A 667 -32.87 3.68 5.83
N THR A 668 -33.27 4.91 6.20
CA THR A 668 -32.59 6.13 5.79
C THR A 668 -32.23 7.00 6.99
N GLY A 669 -31.09 7.67 6.92
CA GLY A 669 -30.60 8.57 7.96
C GLY A 669 -30.32 9.96 7.41
N THR A 670 -30.54 10.98 8.20
CA THR A 670 -30.15 12.35 7.89
C THR A 670 -28.83 12.67 8.53
N VAL A 671 -27.87 13.17 7.75
CA VAL A 671 -26.55 13.65 8.22
C VAL A 671 -26.36 15.09 7.80
N PRO A 672 -25.58 15.92 8.57
CA PRO A 672 -25.22 17.26 8.13
C PRO A 672 -24.47 17.20 6.79
N GLY A 673 -24.81 18.08 5.84
CA GLY A 673 -24.15 18.14 4.54
C GLY A 673 -22.66 18.48 4.67
N SER A 674 -21.81 17.78 3.93
CA SER A 674 -20.35 18.00 3.89
C SER A 674 -19.92 19.08 2.89
N GLY A 675 -20.72 20.11 2.66
CA GLY A 675 -20.42 21.23 1.74
C GLY A 675 -20.78 22.58 2.33
N SER A 676 -20.25 23.65 1.78
CA SER A 676 -20.47 25.05 2.19
C SER A 676 -21.91 25.58 2.02
N GLY A 677 -22.88 24.70 1.82
CA GLY A 677 -24.33 24.98 1.83
C GLY A 677 -25.01 24.20 2.95
N SER A 678 -26.02 24.81 3.57
CA SER A 678 -26.84 24.28 4.67
C SER A 678 -27.74 23.09 4.26
N GLY A 679 -27.26 22.17 3.44
CA GLY A 679 -27.99 20.98 2.99
C GLY A 679 -27.79 19.80 3.94
N SER A 680 -28.85 19.01 4.17
CA SER A 680 -28.76 17.69 4.82
C SER A 680 -28.51 16.62 3.75
N GLY A 681 -27.54 15.71 4.00
CA GLY A 681 -27.31 14.52 3.19
C GLY A 681 -28.21 13.37 3.63
N GLU A 682 -28.59 12.50 2.70
CA GLU A 682 -29.30 11.24 3.01
C GLU A 682 -28.30 10.08 3.05
N LEU A 683 -28.38 9.25 4.08
CA LEU A 683 -27.56 8.06 4.30
C LEU A 683 -28.46 6.82 4.21
N ARG A 684 -28.14 5.88 3.33
CA ARG A 684 -28.81 4.57 3.25
C ARG A 684 -28.29 3.63 4.34
N GLY A 685 -29.17 2.91 4.99
CA GLY A 685 -28.83 1.99 6.09
C GLY A 685 -28.45 0.58 5.62
N TRP A 686 -27.71 -0.13 6.44
CA TRP A 686 -27.44 -1.56 6.37
C TRP A 686 -28.60 -2.33 7.02
N GLY A 687 -28.92 -3.52 6.54
CA GLY A 687 -30.04 -4.35 7.02
C GLY A 687 -31.15 -4.52 5.99
N GLU A 688 -31.03 -3.97 4.78
CA GLU A 688 -31.87 -4.28 3.64
C GLU A 688 -31.32 -5.53 2.93
N GLU A 689 -32.09 -6.59 2.82
CA GLU A 689 -31.84 -7.62 1.81
C GLU A 689 -32.13 -7.01 0.45
N GLU A 690 -31.14 -6.91 -0.42
CA GLU A 690 -31.28 -6.49 -1.80
C GLU A 690 -32.04 -7.62 -2.54
N THR A 691 -33.37 -7.53 -2.61
CA THR A 691 -34.14 -8.33 -3.55
C THR A 691 -33.81 -7.79 -4.94
N ASP A 692 -33.01 -8.54 -5.68
CA ASP A 692 -32.70 -8.30 -7.09
C ASP A 692 -34.04 -8.25 -7.87
N PRO A 693 -34.44 -7.11 -8.49
CA PRO A 693 -35.66 -7.03 -9.24
C PRO A 693 -35.56 -7.59 -10.68
N GLY A 694 -34.54 -8.44 -10.95
CA GLY A 694 -34.17 -8.90 -12.29
C GLY A 694 -34.11 -10.41 -12.48
N GLY A 695 -35.03 -11.18 -11.89
CA GLY A 695 -35.16 -12.62 -12.13
C GLY A 695 -36.58 -12.96 -12.66
N SER A 696 -36.85 -12.71 -13.94
CA SER A 696 -37.97 -13.36 -14.68
C SER A 696 -37.54 -13.60 -16.12
#